data_f5f608b966f7b559b7a43299ed8f3108
#
_entry.id   f5f608b966f7b559b7a43299ed8f3108
#
_cell.length_a   1.000
_cell.length_b   1.000
_cell.length_c   1.000
_cell.angle_alpha   90.00
_cell.angle_beta   90.00
_cell.angle_gamma   90.00
#
_symmetry.space_group_name_H-M   'P 1'
#
loop_
_entity.id
_entity.type
_entity.pdbx_description
1 polymer ?
#
loop_
_entity_poly.entity_id
_entity_poly.type
_entity_poly.pdbx_seq_one_letter_code
_entity_poly.pdbx_strand_id
1 'polypeptide(L)'
;VALESTESITESSSGFIKPYVELFLLSLVSLFVELLIIRWVSADIRAFTIFKTFPLVACFVGLGVGMAISSDKWFRYTPLAIAQTVITIKIAEIVTFRAEPISRYIFPSTTVYQWGNFEKLDATTSIYVAAFMLILFLLLMGPFSICLCIGNRIGRLFNSLKPLPAYSVNVTGAIAGSILFGVGSFLRLEPWALWILPALILAYCLFNIKNATPQVKAVLVFVMMISVAGTYWIPRDADNVGVTTFWSPYQKIDVKPQSILSSIDGVMKPLVYAIEVRANWVCYQWGMNVGRLKSLGLNDAQVKVFEPVNDRYSLPYIYRKPKEVLIVGAGSGSDVAQALDFDADHIDAVDIDPVILEIGRNLNPGHPYASPKVTQICDDARHYFDVCPKKYDLVVFGLLDSQTVMGMGSSIRVDNFVYTEQSFRKVLSLLKPDGIVCLTFGAPYDWLGERLYCTLKEAAGYAPVVVRGHPSSFQGAHGYTYFLGKDVQDGTFKLPPLAPSLYLEDMSHVKCGRILTDDWPYLYLNPEGIDIPYIAVVIEVLLLSLYAGRKLLLAPADARSWQLFFQGAAFMLLELQAISRLALVFGATWLTTSIVINGVLLMILMANFIVMRFKAQLESHERYVWFMLFVFLLLSYFIPTGTVLHAFGSEVWIGRLIVTVVTLLPILGAGLIFAIAFSGIQLSARALGFNLFGAVIGAMLEYSSNYTGINALVLLAIALYIGAFACFTRAKSRT
;
A
#
# COMPACT_ATOMS: atom_id res chain seq x y z
N VAL A 1 35.96 -30.67 -12.07
CA VAL A 1 37.07 -30.36 -11.21
C VAL A 1 36.67 -30.64 -9.79
N ALA A 2 37.38 -31.63 -9.23
CA ALA A 2 37.61 -32.15 -7.88
C ALA A 2 36.63 -31.80 -6.75
N LEU A 3 36.07 -32.86 -6.19
CA LEU A 3 35.69 -33.06 -4.81
C LEU A 3 36.82 -32.61 -3.87
N GLU A 4 36.64 -31.50 -3.18
CA GLU A 4 37.43 -31.20 -1.98
C GLU A 4 36.61 -31.63 -0.76
N SER A 5 37.17 -32.63 -0.14
CA SER A 5 37.08 -33.17 1.22
C SER A 5 36.09 -32.48 2.17
N THR A 6 35.17 -33.31 2.66
CA THR A 6 34.50 -33.20 3.97
C THR A 6 35.56 -33.06 5.09
N GLU A 7 35.98 -31.84 5.37
CA GLU A 7 36.58 -31.54 6.65
C GLU A 7 35.47 -31.51 7.71
N SER A 8 35.51 -32.45 8.61
CA SER A 8 34.79 -32.45 9.87
C SER A 8 35.10 -31.13 10.60
N ILE A 9 34.08 -30.28 10.65
CA ILE A 9 34.11 -29.03 11.43
C ILE A 9 34.05 -29.44 12.90
N THR A 10 35.21 -29.74 13.46
CA THR A 10 35.45 -29.72 14.90
C THR A 10 35.28 -28.28 15.38
N GLU A 11 34.39 -28.09 16.33
CA GLU A 11 34.12 -26.87 17.07
C GLU A 11 35.42 -26.19 17.54
N SER A 12 35.80 -25.13 16.89
CA SER A 12 36.57 -24.07 17.52
C SER A 12 35.68 -22.84 17.62
N SER A 13 34.83 -22.84 18.65
CA SER A 13 33.95 -21.76 19.02
C SER A 13 34.74 -20.61 19.64
N SER A 14 35.20 -19.70 18.82
CA SER A 14 35.54 -18.34 19.25
C SER A 14 34.89 -17.28 18.37
N GLY A 15 33.60 -17.49 18.05
CA GLY A 15 32.74 -16.49 17.43
C GLY A 15 31.68 -16.07 18.47
N PHE A 16 31.55 -14.78 18.71
CA PHE A 16 30.69 -14.20 19.75
C PHE A 16 29.18 -14.49 19.58
N ILE A 17 28.71 -14.98 18.43
CA ILE A 17 27.30 -15.25 18.14
C ILE A 17 27.10 -16.72 17.76
N LYS A 18 26.13 -17.38 18.40
CA LYS A 18 25.64 -18.69 17.94
C LYS A 18 24.96 -18.53 16.58
N PRO A 19 25.15 -19.43 15.60
CA PRO A 19 24.60 -19.29 14.23
C PRO A 19 23.09 -19.05 14.14
N TYR A 20 22.31 -19.61 15.03
CA TYR A 20 20.87 -19.37 15.09
C TYR A 20 20.51 -17.93 15.53
N VAL A 21 21.30 -17.33 16.43
CA VAL A 21 21.09 -15.93 16.86
C VAL A 21 21.43 -14.98 15.72
N GLU A 22 22.53 -15.24 15.00
CA GLU A 22 22.87 -14.44 13.82
C GLU A 22 21.81 -14.55 12.74
N LEU A 23 21.27 -15.75 12.47
CA LEU A 23 20.19 -15.95 11.54
C LEU A 23 18.93 -15.19 11.96
N PHE A 24 18.54 -15.24 13.23
CA PHE A 24 17.42 -14.46 13.76
C PHE A 24 17.60 -12.97 13.53
N LEU A 25 18.76 -12.41 13.89
CA LEU A 25 19.06 -10.98 13.75
C LEU A 25 19.06 -10.52 12.29
N LEU A 26 19.65 -11.30 11.39
CA LEU A 26 19.66 -10.97 9.96
C LEU A 26 18.27 -11.08 9.33
N SER A 27 17.47 -12.04 9.75
CA SER A 27 16.09 -12.19 9.28
C SER A 27 15.20 -11.06 9.79
N LEU A 28 15.38 -10.63 11.04
CA LEU A 28 14.73 -9.44 11.60
C LEU A 28 15.07 -8.21 10.76
N VAL A 29 16.36 -7.97 10.52
CA VAL A 29 16.81 -6.81 9.72
C VAL A 29 16.33 -6.91 8.29
N SER A 30 16.30 -8.09 7.68
CA SER A 30 15.86 -8.26 6.29
C SER A 30 14.45 -7.75 6.08
N LEU A 31 13.47 -8.23 6.84
CA LEU A 31 12.08 -7.79 6.70
C LEU A 31 11.87 -6.35 7.20
N PHE A 32 12.54 -5.95 8.28
CA PHE A 32 12.47 -4.57 8.77
C PHE A 32 12.93 -3.56 7.69
N VAL A 33 14.09 -3.81 7.06
CA VAL A 33 14.67 -2.94 6.03
C VAL A 33 13.84 -2.94 4.76
N GLU A 34 13.28 -4.08 4.39
CA GLU A 34 12.35 -4.19 3.27
C GLU A 34 11.14 -3.26 3.47
N LEU A 35 10.45 -3.36 4.62
CA LEU A 35 9.33 -2.52 4.97
C LEU A 35 9.70 -1.03 5.03
N LEU A 36 10.85 -0.73 5.62
CA LEU A 36 11.40 0.63 5.73
C LEU A 36 11.65 1.25 4.35
N ILE A 37 12.33 0.53 3.45
CA ILE A 37 12.65 1.03 2.10
C ILE A 37 11.37 1.27 1.31
N ILE A 38 10.41 0.33 1.33
CA ILE A 38 9.14 0.48 0.63
C ILE A 38 8.39 1.73 1.13
N ARG A 39 8.29 1.92 2.46
CA ARG A 39 7.66 3.11 3.04
C ARG A 39 8.39 4.39 2.64
N TRP A 40 9.72 4.41 2.75
CA TRP A 40 10.52 5.60 2.49
C TRP A 40 10.50 6.00 1.02
N VAL A 41 10.79 5.05 0.12
CA VAL A 41 10.81 5.30 -1.33
C VAL A 41 9.43 5.71 -1.84
N SER A 42 8.35 5.09 -1.33
CA SER A 42 6.98 5.46 -1.71
C SER A 42 6.56 6.84 -1.20
N ALA A 43 7.18 7.35 -0.14
CA ALA A 43 6.89 8.66 0.41
C ALA A 43 7.65 9.79 -0.29
N ASP A 44 8.90 9.55 -0.71
CA ASP A 44 9.77 10.57 -1.29
C ASP A 44 9.79 10.57 -2.83
N ILE A 45 9.38 9.46 -3.47
CA ILE A 45 9.44 9.32 -4.93
C ILE A 45 8.07 8.99 -5.48
N ARG A 46 7.48 9.95 -6.17
CA ARG A 46 6.12 9.87 -6.73
C ARG A 46 5.85 8.59 -7.55
N ALA A 47 6.86 8.09 -8.30
CA ALA A 47 6.75 6.84 -9.04
C ALA A 47 6.31 5.67 -8.20
N PHE A 48 6.83 5.56 -7.00
CA PHE A 48 6.57 4.43 -6.13
C PHE A 48 5.29 4.56 -5.28
N THR A 49 4.57 5.67 -5.35
CA THR A 49 3.20 5.69 -4.82
C THR A 49 2.28 4.75 -5.59
N ILE A 50 2.61 4.50 -6.88
CA ILE A 50 1.85 3.62 -7.77
C ILE A 50 2.51 2.25 -7.88
N PHE A 51 3.83 2.22 -7.98
CA PHE A 51 4.63 1.02 -8.20
C PHE A 51 5.24 0.48 -6.89
N LYS A 52 4.49 0.49 -5.78
CA LYS A 52 4.98 0.00 -4.46
C LYS A 52 5.47 -1.45 -4.49
N THR A 53 4.92 -2.27 -5.36
CA THR A 53 5.31 -3.68 -5.52
C THR A 53 6.74 -3.85 -6.05
N PHE A 54 7.27 -2.93 -6.83
CA PHE A 54 8.59 -3.12 -7.44
C PHE A 54 9.75 -3.05 -6.46
N PRO A 55 9.82 -2.16 -5.46
CA PRO A 55 10.80 -2.28 -4.38
C PRO A 55 10.74 -3.62 -3.65
N LEU A 56 9.54 -4.14 -3.37
CA LEU A 56 9.34 -5.47 -2.78
C LEU A 56 9.94 -6.58 -3.67
N VAL A 57 9.64 -6.55 -4.96
CA VAL A 57 10.19 -7.50 -5.95
C VAL A 57 11.71 -7.41 -6.00
N ALA A 58 12.27 -6.20 -6.00
CA ALA A 58 13.72 -6.01 -5.99
C ALA A 58 14.36 -6.62 -4.72
N CYS A 59 13.72 -6.46 -3.55
CA CYS A 59 14.15 -7.11 -2.31
C CYS A 59 14.12 -8.64 -2.44
N PHE A 60 13.03 -9.22 -2.93
CA PHE A 60 12.88 -10.67 -3.09
C PHE A 60 13.89 -11.27 -4.07
N VAL A 61 14.12 -10.60 -5.21
CA VAL A 61 15.14 -11.03 -6.17
C VAL A 61 16.52 -10.95 -5.54
N GLY A 62 16.84 -9.84 -4.85
CA GLY A 62 18.11 -9.66 -4.16
C GLY A 62 18.32 -10.74 -3.11
N LEU A 63 17.34 -10.97 -2.25
CA LEU A 63 17.40 -11.98 -1.20
C LEU A 63 17.56 -13.39 -1.78
N GLY A 64 16.76 -13.75 -2.79
CA GLY A 64 16.80 -15.05 -3.44
C GLY A 64 18.13 -15.34 -4.15
N VAL A 65 18.66 -14.38 -4.91
CA VAL A 65 19.97 -14.47 -5.55
C VAL A 65 21.07 -14.53 -4.51
N GLY A 66 21.01 -13.70 -3.48
CA GLY A 66 21.96 -13.71 -2.37
C GLY A 66 22.02 -15.06 -1.67
N MET A 67 20.87 -15.62 -1.32
CA MET A 67 20.78 -16.96 -0.71
C MET A 67 21.35 -18.05 -1.64
N ALA A 68 21.07 -18.00 -2.92
CA ALA A 68 21.55 -18.98 -3.87
C ALA A 68 23.09 -18.93 -4.02
N ILE A 69 23.70 -17.75 -3.92
CA ILE A 69 25.16 -17.59 -3.96
C ILE A 69 25.80 -18.15 -2.68
N SER A 70 25.18 -17.99 -1.52
CA SER A 70 25.56 -18.59 -0.22
C SER A 70 27.03 -18.41 0.16
N SER A 71 27.56 -17.18 0.07
CA SER A 71 28.99 -16.88 0.33
C SER A 71 29.12 -15.68 1.27
N ASP A 72 30.22 -15.58 2.06
CA ASP A 72 30.45 -14.43 2.93
C ASP A 72 30.99 -13.19 2.21
N LYS A 73 31.29 -13.32 0.93
CA LYS A 73 32.06 -12.28 0.21
C LYS A 73 31.24 -10.99 0.04
N TRP A 74 29.91 -11.09 -0.17
CA TRP A 74 29.06 -9.95 -0.47
C TRP A 74 28.54 -9.24 0.77
N PHE A 75 28.36 -9.94 1.88
CA PHE A 75 27.78 -9.34 3.10
C PHE A 75 28.58 -8.13 3.61
N ARG A 76 29.91 -8.12 3.46
CA ARG A 76 30.75 -6.97 3.83
C ARG A 76 30.43 -5.68 3.08
N TYR A 77 29.77 -5.77 1.92
CA TYR A 77 29.40 -4.63 1.09
C TYR A 77 28.02 -4.05 1.45
N THR A 78 27.31 -4.62 2.44
CA THR A 78 26.02 -4.09 2.90
C THR A 78 26.06 -2.57 3.20
N PRO A 79 27.10 -2.02 3.87
CA PRO A 79 27.19 -0.57 4.10
C PRO A 79 27.27 0.25 2.81
N LEU A 80 27.96 -0.24 1.79
CA LEU A 80 28.02 0.42 0.48
C LEU A 80 26.70 0.34 -0.27
N ALA A 81 25.98 -0.77 -0.15
CA ALA A 81 24.65 -0.91 -0.72
C ALA A 81 23.64 0.07 -0.06
N ILE A 82 23.73 0.26 1.27
CA ILE A 82 22.93 1.28 1.99
C ILE A 82 23.32 2.68 1.50
N ALA A 83 24.63 2.98 1.41
CA ALA A 83 25.11 4.27 0.91
C ALA A 83 24.59 4.56 -0.52
N GLN A 84 24.72 3.59 -1.43
CA GLN A 84 24.20 3.69 -2.79
C GLN A 84 22.68 3.97 -2.79
N THR A 85 21.91 3.26 -1.97
CA THR A 85 20.45 3.44 -1.87
C THR A 85 20.11 4.86 -1.42
N VAL A 86 20.74 5.33 -0.33
CA VAL A 86 20.51 6.70 0.20
C VAL A 86 20.86 7.75 -0.84
N ILE A 87 22.04 7.65 -1.45
CA ILE A 87 22.51 8.61 -2.48
C ILE A 87 21.54 8.62 -3.67
N THR A 88 21.13 7.45 -4.15
CA THR A 88 20.21 7.37 -5.32
C THR A 88 18.85 7.97 -5.01
N ILE A 89 18.29 7.70 -3.83
CA ILE A 89 17.01 8.30 -3.40
C ILE A 89 17.14 9.82 -3.32
N LYS A 90 18.21 10.33 -2.70
CA LYS A 90 18.43 11.79 -2.56
C LYS A 90 18.67 12.48 -3.90
N ILE A 91 19.38 11.85 -4.83
CA ILE A 91 19.54 12.36 -6.20
C ILE A 91 18.19 12.37 -6.91
N ALA A 92 17.42 11.27 -6.83
CA ALA A 92 16.11 11.19 -7.45
C ALA A 92 15.14 12.24 -6.88
N GLU A 93 15.16 12.47 -5.57
CA GLU A 93 14.40 13.52 -4.90
C GLU A 93 14.76 14.90 -5.47
N ILE A 94 16.05 15.26 -5.57
CA ILE A 94 16.50 16.53 -6.14
C ILE A 94 16.10 16.66 -7.62
N VAL A 95 16.29 15.61 -8.41
CA VAL A 95 15.99 15.64 -9.86
C VAL A 95 14.49 15.75 -10.08
N THR A 96 13.67 15.05 -9.31
CA THR A 96 12.20 15.10 -9.43
C THR A 96 11.66 16.48 -9.05
N PHE A 97 12.30 17.16 -8.09
CA PHE A 97 11.92 18.51 -7.67
C PHE A 97 12.31 19.60 -8.65
N ARG A 98 13.50 19.50 -9.26
CA ARG A 98 14.06 20.59 -10.11
C ARG A 98 13.75 20.41 -11.59
N ALA A 99 13.42 19.21 -12.01
CA ALA A 99 13.10 18.90 -13.39
C ALA A 99 11.60 18.66 -13.56
N GLU A 100 10.80 19.72 -13.39
CA GLU A 100 9.35 19.70 -13.64
C GLU A 100 8.97 19.01 -14.97
N PRO A 101 9.74 19.16 -16.08
CA PRO A 101 9.51 18.38 -17.28
C PRO A 101 9.61 16.88 -17.06
N ILE A 102 10.63 16.38 -16.34
CA ILE A 102 10.82 14.94 -16.10
C ILE A 102 9.65 14.38 -15.29
N SER A 103 9.19 15.09 -14.27
CA SER A 103 8.06 14.63 -13.44
C SER A 103 6.74 14.61 -14.21
N ARG A 104 6.51 15.53 -15.13
CA ARG A 104 5.33 15.55 -16.01
C ARG A 104 5.34 14.44 -17.06
N TYR A 105 6.50 14.10 -17.60
CA TYR A 105 6.65 13.09 -18.67
C TYR A 105 6.84 11.66 -18.12
N ILE A 106 7.18 11.52 -16.84
CA ILE A 106 7.46 10.23 -16.22
C ILE A 106 6.19 9.40 -15.96
N PHE A 107 5.01 10.03 -15.90
CA PHE A 107 3.74 9.37 -15.58
C PHE A 107 2.67 9.58 -16.65
N PRO A 108 2.90 9.04 -17.83
CA PRO A 108 1.84 8.93 -18.79
C PRO A 108 1.05 7.67 -18.50
N SER A 109 0.01 7.78 -17.78
CA SER A 109 -0.91 6.69 -17.69
C SER A 109 -2.25 7.10 -18.26
N THR A 110 -2.53 6.59 -19.44
CA THR A 110 -3.88 6.64 -20.02
C THR A 110 -4.80 5.62 -19.33
N THR A 111 -4.24 4.66 -18.60
CA THR A 111 -4.97 3.53 -18.01
C THR A 111 -5.14 3.61 -16.51
N VAL A 112 -4.27 4.34 -15.81
CA VAL A 112 -4.39 4.60 -14.37
C VAL A 112 -4.45 6.10 -14.16
N TYR A 113 -5.56 6.57 -13.58
CA TYR A 113 -5.70 8.00 -13.27
C TYR A 113 -4.56 8.52 -12.41
N GLN A 114 -3.91 9.55 -12.93
CA GLN A 114 -2.90 10.35 -12.25
C GLN A 114 -3.06 11.80 -12.66
N TRP A 115 -2.81 12.69 -11.72
CA TRP A 115 -2.75 14.12 -11.98
C TRP A 115 -1.57 14.41 -12.92
N GLY A 116 -1.81 14.53 -14.20
CA GLY A 116 -0.82 14.89 -15.22
C GLY A 116 -1.36 14.68 -16.63
N ASN A 117 -1.16 15.65 -17.47
CA ASN A 117 -1.50 15.58 -18.90
C ASN A 117 -0.39 14.87 -19.66
N PHE A 118 -0.78 13.97 -20.60
CA PHE A 118 0.10 13.44 -21.61
C PHE A 118 -0.01 14.24 -22.89
N GLU A 119 1.13 14.71 -23.34
CA GLU A 119 1.35 15.10 -24.72
C GLU A 119 1.87 13.90 -25.52
N LYS A 120 1.68 13.93 -26.85
CA LYS A 120 2.06 12.84 -27.77
C LYS A 120 3.53 12.44 -27.62
N LEU A 121 3.82 11.15 -27.78
CA LEU A 121 5.18 10.62 -27.82
C LEU A 121 5.95 11.25 -28.98
N ASP A 122 6.77 12.25 -28.69
CA ASP A 122 7.76 12.84 -29.58
C ASP A 122 9.17 12.37 -29.20
N ALA A 123 10.19 12.81 -29.92
CA ALA A 123 11.57 12.45 -29.65
C ALA A 123 12.02 12.90 -28.22
N THR A 124 11.54 14.05 -27.77
CA THR A 124 11.86 14.64 -26.47
C THR A 124 11.25 13.80 -25.35
N THR A 125 9.97 13.42 -25.49
CA THR A 125 9.25 12.53 -24.58
C THR A 125 9.96 11.18 -24.46
N SER A 126 10.45 10.63 -25.58
CA SER A 126 11.19 9.35 -25.58
C SER A 126 12.48 9.42 -24.77
N ILE A 127 13.21 10.54 -24.81
CA ILE A 127 14.41 10.76 -23.99
C ILE A 127 14.05 10.81 -22.49
N TYR A 128 12.96 11.50 -22.13
CA TYR A 128 12.51 11.56 -20.75
C TYR A 128 12.05 10.19 -20.23
N VAL A 129 11.35 9.40 -21.03
CA VAL A 129 10.98 8.02 -20.69
C VAL A 129 12.23 7.16 -20.45
N ALA A 130 13.23 7.25 -21.33
CA ALA A 130 14.49 6.52 -21.16
C ALA A 130 15.25 6.96 -19.88
N ALA A 131 15.30 8.26 -19.60
CA ALA A 131 15.90 8.80 -18.39
C ALA A 131 15.16 8.29 -17.12
N PHE A 132 13.85 8.23 -17.19
CA PHE A 132 13.04 7.66 -16.11
C PHE A 132 13.32 6.18 -15.89
N MET A 133 13.32 5.36 -16.93
CA MET A 133 13.64 3.93 -16.80
C MET A 133 15.03 3.72 -16.17
N LEU A 134 16.01 4.56 -16.55
CA LEU A 134 17.33 4.52 -15.91
C LEU A 134 17.30 4.91 -14.44
N ILE A 135 16.56 5.96 -14.07
CA ILE A 135 16.41 6.38 -12.66
C ILE A 135 15.68 5.28 -11.87
N LEU A 136 14.62 4.71 -12.41
CA LEU A 136 13.87 3.60 -11.81
C LEU A 136 14.78 2.39 -11.59
N PHE A 137 15.55 2.02 -12.61
CA PHE A 137 16.55 0.95 -12.49
C PHE A 137 17.53 1.19 -11.34
N LEU A 138 18.11 2.40 -11.26
CA LEU A 138 19.06 2.76 -10.19
C LEU A 138 18.42 2.73 -8.80
N LEU A 139 17.15 3.16 -8.70
CA LEU A 139 16.38 3.12 -7.47
C LEU A 139 16.08 1.68 -7.03
N LEU A 140 15.74 0.78 -7.95
CA LEU A 140 15.48 -0.62 -7.66
C LEU A 140 16.77 -1.39 -7.34
N MET A 141 17.92 -0.96 -7.89
CA MET A 141 19.22 -1.56 -7.57
C MET A 141 19.63 -1.36 -6.09
N GLY A 142 19.13 -0.34 -5.41
CA GLY A 142 19.36 -0.12 -3.98
C GLY A 142 18.81 -1.25 -3.10
N PRO A 143 17.48 -1.43 -3.04
CA PRO A 143 16.83 -2.52 -2.32
C PRO A 143 17.37 -3.90 -2.70
N PHE A 144 17.53 -4.13 -4.01
CA PHE A 144 18.13 -5.35 -4.53
C PHE A 144 19.52 -5.63 -3.91
N SER A 145 20.42 -4.63 -3.92
CA SER A 145 21.81 -4.79 -3.44
C SER A 145 21.86 -5.03 -1.94
N ILE A 146 21.07 -4.33 -1.14
CA ILE A 146 20.99 -4.54 0.31
C ILE A 146 20.52 -5.97 0.60
N CYS A 147 19.41 -6.39 -0.01
CA CYS A 147 18.83 -7.71 0.18
C CYS A 147 19.74 -8.83 -0.35
N LEU A 148 20.45 -8.60 -1.46
CA LEU A 148 21.46 -9.54 -1.97
C LEU A 148 22.59 -9.74 -0.94
N CYS A 149 23.11 -8.67 -0.35
CA CYS A 149 24.18 -8.74 0.64
C CYS A 149 23.72 -9.49 1.91
N ILE A 150 22.54 -9.18 2.43
CA ILE A 150 21.97 -9.85 3.62
C ILE A 150 21.63 -11.30 3.29
N GLY A 151 20.97 -11.56 2.16
CA GLY A 151 20.59 -12.90 1.70
C GLY A 151 21.80 -13.83 1.50
N ASN A 152 22.94 -13.28 1.06
CA ASN A 152 24.16 -14.01 0.90
C ASN A 152 24.67 -14.64 2.23
N ARG A 153 24.59 -13.90 3.32
CA ARG A 153 24.95 -14.39 4.66
C ARG A 153 23.88 -15.33 5.21
N ILE A 154 22.60 -15.00 5.06
CA ILE A 154 21.50 -15.87 5.46
C ILE A 154 21.62 -17.24 4.75
N GLY A 155 21.85 -17.25 3.43
CA GLY A 155 22.01 -18.48 2.67
C GLY A 155 23.15 -19.37 3.17
N ARG A 156 24.28 -18.79 3.55
CA ARG A 156 25.38 -19.54 4.16
C ARG A 156 24.99 -20.16 5.50
N LEU A 157 24.27 -19.41 6.35
CA LEU A 157 23.77 -19.93 7.62
C LEU A 157 22.78 -21.09 7.39
N PHE A 158 21.88 -20.97 6.42
CA PHE A 158 20.97 -22.05 6.07
C PHE A 158 21.68 -23.34 5.65
N ASN A 159 22.75 -23.23 4.87
CA ASN A 159 23.51 -24.41 4.44
C ASN A 159 24.32 -25.05 5.58
N SER A 160 24.54 -24.35 6.69
CA SER A 160 25.25 -24.86 7.87
C SER A 160 24.33 -25.37 8.97
N LEU A 161 23.03 -25.14 8.88
CA LEU A 161 22.03 -25.46 9.90
C LEU A 161 21.02 -26.50 9.39
N LYS A 162 20.29 -27.11 10.31
CA LYS A 162 19.17 -28.02 9.94
C LYS A 162 18.05 -27.20 9.29
N PRO A 163 17.50 -27.62 8.14
CA PRO A 163 16.56 -26.80 7.32
C PRO A 163 15.36 -26.25 8.11
N LEU A 164 14.53 -27.11 8.69
CA LEU A 164 13.28 -26.69 9.37
C LEU A 164 13.54 -25.83 10.62
N PRO A 165 14.45 -26.17 11.54
CA PRO A 165 14.80 -25.27 12.65
C PRO A 165 15.33 -23.92 12.19
N ALA A 166 16.22 -23.92 11.17
CA ALA A 166 16.74 -22.67 10.59
C ALA A 166 15.60 -21.82 9.98
N TYR A 167 14.68 -22.46 9.25
CA TYR A 167 13.55 -21.76 8.67
C TYR A 167 12.59 -21.22 9.73
N SER A 168 12.36 -21.95 10.81
CA SER A 168 11.55 -21.46 11.93
C SER A 168 12.18 -20.24 12.60
N VAL A 169 13.50 -20.25 12.81
CA VAL A 169 14.23 -19.09 13.35
C VAL A 169 14.18 -17.89 12.38
N ASN A 170 14.32 -18.14 11.08
CA ASN A 170 14.19 -17.10 10.05
C ASN A 170 12.80 -16.45 10.09
N VAL A 171 11.74 -17.23 10.11
CA VAL A 171 10.35 -16.72 10.18
C VAL A 171 10.11 -15.97 11.48
N THR A 172 10.60 -16.47 12.62
CA THR A 172 10.49 -15.78 13.90
C THR A 172 11.22 -14.44 13.90
N GLY A 173 12.41 -14.38 13.29
CA GLY A 173 13.14 -13.12 13.09
C GLY A 173 12.36 -12.15 12.20
N ALA A 174 11.76 -12.63 11.11
CA ALA A 174 10.92 -11.82 10.22
C ALA A 174 9.69 -11.25 10.96
N ILE A 175 8.97 -12.06 11.75
CA ILE A 175 7.86 -11.60 12.60
C ILE A 175 8.34 -10.47 13.53
N ALA A 176 9.46 -10.67 14.24
CA ALA A 176 10.01 -9.65 15.13
C ALA A 176 10.36 -8.35 14.37
N GLY A 177 10.95 -8.46 13.18
CA GLY A 177 11.26 -7.32 12.30
C GLY A 177 10.02 -6.56 11.86
N SER A 178 8.98 -7.26 11.42
CA SER A 178 7.69 -6.68 11.03
C SER A 178 7.00 -5.96 12.20
N ILE A 179 6.97 -6.57 13.38
CA ILE A 179 6.36 -5.96 14.58
C ILE A 179 7.13 -4.71 14.99
N LEU A 180 8.47 -4.77 15.05
CA LEU A 180 9.29 -3.60 15.42
C LEU A 180 9.16 -2.45 14.42
N PHE A 181 9.09 -2.76 13.12
CA PHE A 181 8.79 -1.76 12.10
C PHE A 181 7.39 -1.15 12.29
N GLY A 182 6.38 -1.98 12.55
CA GLY A 182 5.01 -1.55 12.83
C GLY A 182 4.94 -0.61 14.03
N VAL A 183 5.62 -0.97 15.13
CA VAL A 183 5.74 -0.11 16.33
C VAL A 183 6.42 1.22 15.99
N GLY A 184 7.54 1.20 15.25
CA GLY A 184 8.23 2.42 14.82
C GLY A 184 7.36 3.31 13.94
N SER A 185 6.55 2.70 13.04
CA SER A 185 5.59 3.43 12.20
C SER A 185 4.45 4.03 13.02
N PHE A 186 3.94 3.30 14.02
CA PHE A 186 2.92 3.80 14.94
C PHE A 186 3.44 4.97 15.78
N LEU A 187 4.70 4.90 16.22
CA LEU A 187 5.39 5.99 16.92
C LEU A 187 5.77 7.16 16.00
N ARG A 188 5.36 7.11 14.72
CA ARG A 188 5.60 8.14 13.71
C ARG A 188 7.08 8.43 13.47
N LEU A 189 7.94 7.43 13.68
CA LEU A 189 9.37 7.61 13.49
C LEU A 189 9.70 7.90 12.02
N GLU A 190 10.58 8.87 11.82
CA GLU A 190 11.14 9.21 10.52
C GLU A 190 12.09 8.13 10.00
N PRO A 191 12.34 8.04 8.68
CA PRO A 191 13.22 7.02 8.11
C PRO A 191 14.60 6.95 8.77
N TRP A 192 15.22 8.09 9.13
CA TRP A 192 16.53 8.09 9.78
C TRP A 192 16.52 7.39 11.15
N ALA A 193 15.47 7.60 11.94
CA ALA A 193 15.32 6.95 13.24
C ALA A 193 15.05 5.45 13.09
N LEU A 194 14.25 5.06 12.09
CA LEU A 194 13.99 3.66 11.77
C LEU A 194 15.26 2.92 11.29
N TRP A 195 16.21 3.60 10.64
CA TRP A 195 17.47 3.00 10.23
C TRP A 195 18.42 2.67 11.37
N ILE A 196 18.29 3.29 12.56
CA ILE A 196 19.21 3.10 13.68
C ILE A 196 19.28 1.63 14.10
N LEU A 197 18.14 0.98 14.32
CA LEU A 197 18.10 -0.43 14.76
C LEU A 197 18.73 -1.39 13.75
N PRO A 198 18.36 -1.38 12.46
CA PRO A 198 19.04 -2.19 11.45
C PRO A 198 20.54 -1.93 11.35
N ALA A 199 20.96 -0.67 11.40
CA ALA A 199 22.37 -0.30 11.30
C ALA A 199 23.19 -0.87 12.48
N LEU A 200 22.67 -0.80 13.70
CA LEU A 200 23.34 -1.37 14.88
C LEU A 200 23.48 -2.89 14.78
N ILE A 201 22.42 -3.59 14.36
CA ILE A 201 22.46 -5.04 14.18
C ILE A 201 23.42 -5.44 13.07
N LEU A 202 23.38 -4.75 11.92
CA LEU A 202 24.30 -4.99 10.81
C LEU A 202 25.75 -4.71 11.21
N ALA A 203 26.04 -3.64 11.95
CA ALA A 203 27.36 -3.35 12.49
C ALA A 203 27.86 -4.51 13.36
N TYR A 204 27.00 -4.97 14.28
CA TYR A 204 27.32 -6.09 15.16
C TYR A 204 27.64 -7.37 14.35
N CYS A 205 26.82 -7.71 13.33
CA CYS A 205 27.10 -8.85 12.45
C CYS A 205 28.40 -8.66 11.63
N LEU A 206 28.67 -7.44 11.14
CA LEU A 206 29.89 -7.12 10.39
C LEU A 206 31.17 -7.31 11.22
N PHE A 207 31.15 -6.93 12.51
CA PHE A 207 32.31 -7.15 13.39
C PHE A 207 32.63 -8.63 13.60
N ASN A 208 31.65 -9.51 13.45
CA ASN A 208 31.83 -10.97 13.60
C ASN A 208 32.31 -11.69 12.33
N ILE A 209 32.51 -11.00 11.20
CA ILE A 209 33.04 -11.60 9.98
C ILE A 209 34.54 -11.84 10.14
N LYS A 210 35.00 -13.06 9.83
CA LYS A 210 36.42 -13.45 9.97
C LYS A 210 37.36 -12.85 8.90
N ASN A 211 36.83 -12.48 7.72
CA ASN A 211 37.62 -12.18 6.52
C ASN A 211 37.85 -10.68 6.26
N ALA A 212 37.87 -9.83 7.28
CA ALA A 212 38.16 -8.40 7.14
C ALA A 212 38.96 -7.90 8.34
N THR A 213 39.93 -6.98 8.10
CA THR A 213 40.67 -6.36 9.18
C THR A 213 39.80 -5.42 10.01
N PRO A 214 40.12 -5.20 11.30
CA PRO A 214 39.37 -4.29 12.15
C PRO A 214 39.23 -2.88 11.57
N GLN A 215 40.26 -2.36 10.88
CA GLN A 215 40.21 -1.06 10.22
C GLN A 215 39.18 -1.02 9.09
N VAL A 216 39.15 -2.05 8.23
CA VAL A 216 38.16 -2.14 7.14
C VAL A 216 36.74 -2.22 7.71
N LYS A 217 36.53 -2.99 8.78
CA LYS A 217 35.19 -3.07 9.45
C LYS A 217 34.79 -1.70 10.00
N ALA A 218 35.69 -0.99 10.67
CA ALA A 218 35.43 0.34 11.21
C ALA A 218 35.08 1.34 10.11
N VAL A 219 35.78 1.36 8.98
CA VAL A 219 35.47 2.21 7.82
C VAL A 219 34.09 1.89 7.26
N LEU A 220 33.77 0.60 7.09
CA LEU A 220 32.44 0.20 6.56
C LEU A 220 31.30 0.59 7.50
N VAL A 221 31.46 0.42 8.80
CA VAL A 221 30.47 0.88 9.79
C VAL A 221 30.35 2.41 9.78
N PHE A 222 31.46 3.13 9.65
CA PHE A 222 31.45 4.58 9.52
C PHE A 222 30.69 5.06 8.27
N VAL A 223 30.92 4.42 7.11
CA VAL A 223 30.16 4.68 5.86
C VAL A 223 28.67 4.46 6.09
N MET A 224 28.30 3.36 6.75
CA MET A 224 26.90 3.06 7.06
C MET A 224 26.27 4.13 7.97
N MET A 225 26.97 4.56 9.02
CA MET A 225 26.48 5.59 9.94
C MET A 225 26.30 6.94 9.26
N ILE A 226 27.25 7.36 8.39
CA ILE A 226 27.11 8.57 7.57
C ILE A 226 25.91 8.44 6.62
N SER A 227 25.72 7.26 6.02
CA SER A 227 24.57 7.04 5.11
C SER A 227 23.25 7.16 5.84
N VAL A 228 23.13 6.58 7.04
CA VAL A 228 21.94 6.72 7.90
C VAL A 228 21.72 8.18 8.28
N ALA A 229 22.76 8.91 8.68
CA ALA A 229 22.67 10.34 8.95
C ALA A 229 22.23 11.14 7.70
N GLY A 230 22.68 10.71 6.51
CA GLY A 230 22.27 11.30 5.23
C GLY A 230 20.77 11.19 4.94
N THR A 231 20.07 10.22 5.54
CA THR A 231 18.61 10.12 5.40
C THR A 231 17.86 11.26 6.12
N TYR A 232 18.48 11.88 7.12
CA TYR A 232 17.94 13.06 7.82
C TYR A 232 18.02 14.33 6.96
N TRP A 233 18.98 14.35 6.00
CA TRP A 233 19.17 15.53 5.18
C TRP A 233 18.02 15.67 4.17
N ILE A 234 17.26 16.75 4.30
CA ILE A 234 16.17 17.12 3.39
C ILE A 234 16.69 18.27 2.53
N PRO A 235 16.69 18.13 1.19
CA PRO A 235 16.99 19.24 0.30
C PRO A 235 15.97 20.37 0.54
N ARG A 236 16.43 21.52 1.03
CA ARG A 236 15.57 22.68 1.22
C ARG A 236 15.56 23.51 -0.06
N ASP A 237 14.45 23.50 -0.76
CA ASP A 237 14.18 24.46 -1.84
C ASP A 237 13.44 25.69 -1.29
N ALA A 238 13.47 26.80 -2.06
CA ALA A 238 12.74 28.02 -1.73
C ALA A 238 11.23 27.78 -1.54
N ASP A 239 10.67 26.78 -2.26
CA ASP A 239 9.27 26.37 -2.16
C ASP A 239 8.93 25.61 -0.87
N ASN A 240 9.94 25.11 -0.16
CA ASN A 240 9.79 24.38 1.11
C ASN A 240 10.02 25.23 2.35
N VAL A 241 10.18 26.55 2.19
CA VAL A 241 10.28 27.47 3.34
C VAL A 241 8.95 27.49 4.08
N GLY A 242 9.00 27.19 5.38
CA GLY A 242 7.82 27.12 6.24
C GLY A 242 7.02 25.82 6.17
N VAL A 243 7.49 24.80 5.43
CA VAL A 243 6.87 23.47 5.42
C VAL A 243 7.27 22.71 6.67
N THR A 244 6.28 22.13 7.34
CA THR A 244 6.46 21.19 8.45
C THR A 244 6.10 19.79 7.99
N THR A 245 7.01 18.83 8.15
CA THR A 245 6.81 17.44 7.76
C THR A 245 6.35 16.60 8.94
N PHE A 246 5.33 15.80 8.72
CA PHE A 246 4.81 14.79 9.64
C PHE A 246 4.89 13.41 8.99
N TRP A 247 5.13 12.37 9.78
CA TRP A 247 5.03 11.00 9.33
C TRP A 247 3.83 10.33 9.98
N SER A 248 2.96 9.74 9.17
CA SER A 248 1.89 8.88 9.64
C SER A 248 2.21 7.40 9.38
N PRO A 249 1.46 6.47 9.94
CA PRO A 249 1.58 5.06 9.56
C PRO A 249 1.32 4.78 8.07
N TYR A 250 0.62 5.69 7.39
CA TYR A 250 0.24 5.54 5.98
C TYR A 250 1.18 6.26 5.01
N GLN A 251 1.64 7.47 5.38
CA GLN A 251 2.23 8.39 4.43
C GLN A 251 3.08 9.49 5.08
N LYS A 252 3.87 10.17 4.27
CA LYS A 252 4.53 11.43 4.61
C LYS A 252 3.58 12.58 4.33
N ILE A 253 3.46 13.49 5.27
CA ILE A 253 2.53 14.63 5.19
C ILE A 253 3.33 15.91 5.38
N ASP A 254 3.35 16.75 4.36
CA ASP A 254 3.96 18.07 4.39
C ASP A 254 2.87 19.12 4.53
N VAL A 255 3.00 20.00 5.51
CA VAL A 255 2.04 21.06 5.80
C VAL A 255 2.69 22.42 5.56
N LYS A 256 2.09 23.23 4.70
CA LYS A 256 2.51 24.60 4.38
C LYS A 256 1.43 25.58 4.78
N PRO A 257 1.67 26.49 5.75
CA PRO A 257 0.75 27.56 6.05
C PRO A 257 0.62 28.53 4.87
N GLN A 258 -0.61 28.87 4.53
CA GLN A 258 -0.91 29.88 3.51
C GLN A 258 -1.30 31.17 4.21
N SER A 259 -0.50 32.21 4.02
CA SER A 259 -0.67 33.49 4.71
C SER A 259 -0.78 34.66 3.73
N ILE A 260 -1.51 35.67 4.17
CA ILE A 260 -1.58 36.98 3.52
C ILE A 260 -1.10 38.06 4.50
N LEU A 261 -0.63 39.16 3.96
CA LEU A 261 -0.40 40.35 4.78
C LEU A 261 -1.74 41.04 5.06
N SER A 262 -2.11 41.12 6.32
CA SER A 262 -3.35 41.78 6.79
C SER A 262 -3.00 42.87 7.80
N SER A 263 -3.76 43.98 7.78
CA SER A 263 -3.61 45.05 8.77
C SER A 263 -4.35 44.64 10.05
N ILE A 264 -3.58 44.26 11.06
CA ILE A 264 -4.08 43.93 12.40
C ILE A 264 -3.58 44.99 13.34
N ASP A 265 -4.49 45.73 13.98
CA ASP A 265 -4.18 46.84 14.89
C ASP A 265 -3.28 47.93 14.23
N GLY A 266 -3.48 48.20 12.94
CA GLY A 266 -2.71 49.19 12.18
C GLY A 266 -1.31 48.72 11.77
N VAL A 267 -0.93 47.46 12.06
CA VAL A 267 0.35 46.86 11.68
C VAL A 267 0.13 45.75 10.67
N MET A 268 0.88 45.76 9.57
CA MET A 268 0.86 44.68 8.59
C MET A 268 1.52 43.43 9.17
N LYS A 269 0.72 42.40 9.41
CA LYS A 269 1.17 41.10 9.93
C LYS A 269 0.75 39.95 9.00
N PRO A 270 1.55 38.89 8.88
CA PRO A 270 1.12 37.71 8.18
C PRO A 270 -0.04 37.05 8.95
N LEU A 271 -1.17 36.87 8.27
CA LEU A 271 -2.34 36.15 8.77
C LEU A 271 -2.45 34.84 8.02
N VAL A 272 -2.43 33.72 8.74
CA VAL A 272 -2.66 32.38 8.17
C VAL A 272 -4.16 32.18 7.96
N TYR A 273 -4.59 32.01 6.72
CA TYR A 273 -6.01 31.79 6.37
C TYR A 273 -6.32 30.35 5.98
N ALA A 274 -5.28 29.56 5.64
CA ALA A 274 -5.41 28.16 5.26
C ALA A 274 -4.11 27.40 5.55
N ILE A 275 -4.21 26.10 5.61
CA ILE A 275 -3.07 25.19 5.50
C ILE A 275 -3.20 24.36 4.22
N GLU A 276 -2.13 24.22 3.49
CA GLU A 276 -2.00 23.27 2.40
C GLU A 276 -1.36 22.00 2.95
N VAL A 277 -2.04 20.88 2.81
CA VAL A 277 -1.60 19.58 3.27
C VAL A 277 -1.29 18.72 2.04
N ARG A 278 -0.06 18.24 1.94
CA ARG A 278 0.43 17.41 0.84
C ARG A 278 0.77 16.03 1.37
N ALA A 279 0.06 15.02 0.88
CA ALA A 279 0.34 13.62 1.24
C ALA A 279 1.11 12.94 0.11
N ASN A 280 2.29 12.40 0.41
CA ASN A 280 3.19 11.71 -0.55
C ASN A 280 3.40 12.48 -1.87
N TRP A 281 3.38 13.82 -1.87
CA TRP A 281 3.54 14.69 -3.05
C TRP A 281 2.45 14.56 -4.13
N VAL A 282 1.39 13.82 -3.87
CA VAL A 282 0.38 13.47 -4.89
C VAL A 282 -1.00 13.95 -4.52
N CYS A 283 -1.39 13.82 -3.26
CA CYS A 283 -2.67 14.27 -2.77
C CYS A 283 -2.52 15.63 -2.09
N TYR A 284 -3.28 16.62 -2.57
CA TYR A 284 -3.33 17.97 -2.01
C TYR A 284 -4.69 18.21 -1.40
N GLN A 285 -4.72 18.65 -0.16
CA GLN A 285 -5.92 19.12 0.49
C GLN A 285 -5.67 20.47 1.18
N TRP A 286 -6.73 21.23 1.32
CA TRP A 286 -6.71 22.51 1.99
C TRP A 286 -7.46 22.41 3.31
N GLY A 287 -6.84 22.81 4.43
CA GLY A 287 -7.50 22.99 5.69
C GLY A 287 -7.88 24.47 5.83
N MET A 288 -9.12 24.82 5.53
CA MET A 288 -9.62 26.20 5.63
C MET A 288 -11.12 26.19 5.93
N ASN A 289 -11.60 27.33 6.43
CA ASN A 289 -13.03 27.62 6.44
C ASN A 289 -13.34 28.58 5.30
N VAL A 290 -13.84 28.05 4.18
CA VAL A 290 -14.07 28.84 2.96
C VAL A 290 -15.17 29.88 3.16
N GLY A 291 -16.20 29.56 3.97
CA GLY A 291 -17.30 30.49 4.29
C GLY A 291 -16.88 31.70 5.14
N ARG A 292 -15.76 31.58 5.88
CA ARG A 292 -15.27 32.61 6.80
C ARG A 292 -14.02 33.36 6.36
N LEU A 293 -13.58 33.19 5.13
CA LEU A 293 -12.35 33.83 4.63
C LEU A 293 -12.37 35.37 4.81
N LYS A 294 -13.52 35.98 4.60
CA LYS A 294 -13.71 37.43 4.80
C LYS A 294 -13.54 37.85 6.28
N SER A 295 -14.07 37.07 7.20
CA SER A 295 -13.89 37.32 8.65
C SER A 295 -12.46 37.08 9.12
N LEU A 296 -11.68 36.29 8.38
CA LEU A 296 -10.26 36.06 8.59
C LEU A 296 -9.38 37.20 8.00
N GLY A 297 -9.97 38.25 7.39
CA GLY A 297 -9.26 39.43 6.92
C GLY A 297 -8.89 39.42 5.43
N LEU A 298 -9.42 38.48 4.61
CA LEU A 298 -9.28 38.52 3.17
C LEU A 298 -10.19 39.62 2.59
N ASN A 299 -9.69 40.36 1.60
CA ASN A 299 -10.50 41.33 0.87
C ASN A 299 -11.43 40.65 -0.17
N ASP A 300 -12.40 41.40 -0.69
CA ASP A 300 -13.42 40.89 -1.60
C ASP A 300 -12.82 40.26 -2.86
N ALA A 301 -11.73 40.80 -3.43
CA ALA A 301 -11.07 40.27 -4.59
C ALA A 301 -10.38 38.89 -4.28
N GLN A 302 -9.80 38.75 -3.10
CA GLN A 302 -9.20 37.50 -2.65
C GLN A 302 -10.26 36.45 -2.35
N VAL A 303 -11.36 36.82 -1.68
CA VAL A 303 -12.48 35.89 -1.41
C VAL A 303 -13.10 35.39 -2.70
N LYS A 304 -13.23 36.25 -3.71
CA LYS A 304 -13.81 35.89 -5.02
C LYS A 304 -13.07 34.75 -5.72
N VAL A 305 -11.76 34.60 -5.49
CA VAL A 305 -10.97 33.48 -6.04
C VAL A 305 -11.45 32.14 -5.50
N PHE A 306 -11.95 32.12 -4.26
CA PHE A 306 -12.40 30.91 -3.57
C PHE A 306 -13.91 30.67 -3.69
N GLU A 307 -14.69 31.59 -4.31
CA GLU A 307 -16.13 31.41 -4.50
C GLU A 307 -16.47 30.05 -5.14
N PRO A 308 -15.84 29.58 -6.24
CA PRO A 308 -16.17 28.29 -6.83
C PRO A 308 -15.92 27.11 -5.88
N VAL A 309 -14.95 27.20 -5.01
CA VAL A 309 -14.66 26.20 -3.97
C VAL A 309 -15.75 26.23 -2.91
N ASN A 310 -16.13 27.44 -2.44
CA ASN A 310 -17.20 27.61 -1.48
C ASN A 310 -18.55 27.10 -2.03
N ASP A 311 -18.87 27.40 -3.29
CA ASP A 311 -20.08 26.94 -3.94
C ASP A 311 -20.20 25.41 -3.90
N ARG A 312 -19.10 24.73 -4.19
CA ARG A 312 -19.05 23.27 -4.15
C ARG A 312 -19.18 22.72 -2.71
N TYR A 313 -18.44 23.26 -1.75
CA TYR A 313 -18.51 22.82 -0.34
C TYR A 313 -19.89 23.11 0.29
N SER A 314 -20.57 24.16 -0.17
CA SER A 314 -21.92 24.51 0.28
C SER A 314 -23.00 23.62 -0.32
N LEU A 315 -22.74 23.02 -1.47
CA LEU A 315 -23.73 22.29 -2.27
C LEU A 315 -24.51 21.21 -1.50
N PRO A 316 -23.88 20.41 -0.60
CA PRO A 316 -24.61 19.42 0.21
C PRO A 316 -25.67 20.03 1.14
N TYR A 317 -25.48 21.28 1.56
CA TYR A 317 -26.26 21.95 2.61
C TYR A 317 -27.33 22.92 2.09
N ILE A 318 -27.25 23.35 0.82
CA ILE A 318 -28.18 24.32 0.26
C ILE A 318 -29.58 23.72 0.00
N TYR A 319 -29.66 22.40 -0.17
CA TYR A 319 -30.93 21.71 -0.38
C TYR A 319 -31.73 21.59 0.93
N ARG A 320 -31.06 21.22 2.02
CA ARG A 320 -31.70 21.02 3.34
C ARG A 320 -30.64 21.26 4.45
N LYS A 321 -31.09 21.89 5.53
CA LYS A 321 -30.24 22.01 6.74
C LYS A 321 -30.23 20.68 7.50
N PRO A 322 -29.13 19.94 7.52
CA PRO A 322 -29.06 18.65 8.21
C PRO A 322 -28.79 18.87 9.72
N LYS A 323 -29.28 17.95 10.55
CA LYS A 323 -28.97 17.89 11.99
C LYS A 323 -27.84 16.92 12.28
N GLU A 324 -27.97 15.70 11.79
CA GLU A 324 -26.97 14.65 11.95
C GLU A 324 -26.23 14.45 10.64
N VAL A 325 -24.93 14.75 10.63
CA VAL A 325 -24.09 14.70 9.44
C VAL A 325 -22.98 13.67 9.64
N LEU A 326 -22.78 12.82 8.64
CA LEU A 326 -21.59 11.99 8.50
C LEU A 326 -20.70 12.59 7.42
N ILE A 327 -19.45 12.89 7.76
CA ILE A 327 -18.41 13.31 6.82
C ILE A 327 -17.42 12.18 6.63
N VAL A 328 -17.30 11.68 5.41
CA VAL A 328 -16.44 10.59 4.99
C VAL A 328 -15.20 11.17 4.34
N GLY A 329 -14.03 10.89 4.92
CA GLY A 329 -12.78 11.53 4.54
C GLY A 329 -12.70 12.99 4.99
N ALA A 330 -12.89 13.19 6.29
CA ALA A 330 -12.97 14.52 6.89
C ALA A 330 -11.66 15.33 6.78
N GLY A 331 -10.53 14.66 6.59
CA GLY A 331 -9.24 15.27 6.29
C GLY A 331 -8.83 16.34 7.29
N SER A 332 -8.31 17.45 6.79
CA SER A 332 -7.92 18.62 7.60
C SER A 332 -9.08 19.52 8.02
N GLY A 333 -10.35 19.11 7.75
CA GLY A 333 -11.54 19.69 8.36
C GLY A 333 -12.27 20.76 7.55
N SER A 334 -12.06 20.88 6.23
CA SER A 334 -12.79 21.85 5.41
C SER A 334 -14.29 21.52 5.30
N ASP A 335 -14.63 20.25 5.05
CA ASP A 335 -16.02 19.80 5.04
C ASP A 335 -16.68 19.93 6.42
N VAL A 336 -15.92 19.68 7.50
CA VAL A 336 -16.40 19.87 8.89
C VAL A 336 -16.71 21.34 9.18
N ALA A 337 -15.82 22.23 8.74
CA ALA A 337 -16.03 23.68 8.91
C ALA A 337 -17.32 24.14 8.19
N GLN A 338 -17.55 23.62 6.98
CA GLN A 338 -18.75 23.94 6.20
C GLN A 338 -20.02 23.41 6.87
N ALA A 339 -20.02 22.18 7.39
CA ALA A 339 -21.16 21.63 8.12
C ALA A 339 -21.52 22.48 9.35
N LEU A 340 -20.53 22.98 10.07
CA LEU A 340 -20.69 23.89 11.22
C LEU A 340 -21.26 25.25 10.79
N ASP A 341 -20.86 25.80 9.66
CA ASP A 341 -21.35 27.07 9.13
C ASP A 341 -22.82 26.99 8.68
N PHE A 342 -23.31 25.78 8.34
CA PHE A 342 -24.72 25.49 8.05
C PHE A 342 -25.49 24.96 9.25
N ASP A 343 -25.00 25.18 10.49
CA ASP A 343 -25.67 24.90 11.77
C ASP A 343 -26.04 23.42 11.98
N ALA A 344 -25.21 22.46 11.51
CA ALA A 344 -25.40 21.07 11.87
C ALA A 344 -25.38 20.87 13.40
N ASP A 345 -26.26 20.02 13.93
CA ASP A 345 -26.36 19.78 15.39
C ASP A 345 -25.28 18.82 15.86
N HIS A 346 -25.00 17.78 15.05
CA HIS A 346 -23.96 16.80 15.32
C HIS A 346 -23.26 16.35 14.03
N ILE A 347 -21.93 16.20 14.10
CA ILE A 347 -21.07 15.85 12.97
C ILE A 347 -20.15 14.70 13.39
N ASP A 348 -20.31 13.53 12.76
CA ASP A 348 -19.35 12.45 12.85
C ASP A 348 -18.35 12.58 11.70
N ALA A 349 -17.10 12.90 12.02
CA ALA A 349 -16.04 13.16 11.05
C ALA A 349 -15.08 11.97 11.01
N VAL A 350 -15.16 11.17 9.94
CA VAL A 350 -14.41 9.92 9.76
C VAL A 350 -13.22 10.16 8.84
N ASP A 351 -12.03 9.79 9.29
CA ASP A 351 -10.82 9.73 8.48
C ASP A 351 -9.92 8.60 8.94
N ILE A 352 -9.22 7.98 8.01
CA ILE A 352 -8.35 6.83 8.30
C ILE A 352 -7.02 7.25 8.93
N ASP A 353 -6.54 8.47 8.65
CA ASP A 353 -5.21 8.92 9.07
C ASP A 353 -5.27 9.78 10.35
N PRO A 354 -4.82 9.25 11.51
CA PRO A 354 -4.84 9.99 12.77
C PRO A 354 -4.00 11.27 12.75
N VAL A 355 -2.98 11.33 11.90
CA VAL A 355 -2.11 12.51 11.81
C VAL A 355 -2.79 13.63 11.03
N ILE A 356 -3.55 13.29 9.98
CA ILE A 356 -4.35 14.29 9.24
C ILE A 356 -5.43 14.89 10.13
N LEU A 357 -6.12 14.07 10.93
CA LEU A 357 -7.09 14.56 11.93
C LEU A 357 -6.44 15.50 12.97
N GLU A 358 -5.24 15.15 13.43
CA GLU A 358 -4.47 15.98 14.37
C GLU A 358 -4.03 17.31 13.73
N ILE A 359 -3.57 17.28 12.48
CA ILE A 359 -3.23 18.49 11.71
C ILE A 359 -4.46 19.38 11.56
N GLY A 360 -5.61 18.83 11.20
CA GLY A 360 -6.86 19.57 11.09
C GLY A 360 -7.30 20.19 12.41
N ARG A 361 -7.11 19.49 13.53
CA ARG A 361 -7.42 19.98 14.87
C ARG A 361 -6.51 21.13 15.30
N ASN A 362 -5.21 20.99 15.08
CA ASN A 362 -4.21 21.88 15.66
C ASN A 362 -3.81 23.03 14.73
N LEU A 363 -3.82 22.80 13.41
CA LEU A 363 -3.24 23.72 12.43
C LEU A 363 -4.26 24.37 11.49
N ASN A 364 -5.49 23.83 11.36
CA ASN A 364 -6.52 24.49 10.57
C ASN A 364 -6.95 25.81 11.25
N PRO A 365 -6.82 26.97 10.58
CA PRO A 365 -7.14 28.27 11.17
C PRO A 365 -8.58 28.44 11.66
N GLY A 366 -9.51 27.67 11.08
CA GLY A 366 -10.92 27.64 11.47
C GLY A 366 -11.23 26.79 12.70
N HIS A 367 -10.27 25.98 13.18
CA HIS A 367 -10.40 25.04 14.30
C HIS A 367 -11.72 24.23 14.33
N PRO A 368 -12.18 23.64 13.21
CA PRO A 368 -13.50 23.03 13.13
C PRO A 368 -13.65 21.85 14.10
N TYR A 369 -12.58 21.13 14.35
CA TYR A 369 -12.57 20.00 15.27
C TYR A 369 -12.62 20.35 16.76
N ALA A 370 -12.49 21.65 17.11
CA ALA A 370 -12.62 22.10 18.49
C ALA A 370 -14.10 22.27 18.91
N SER A 371 -15.03 22.22 17.97
CA SER A 371 -16.46 22.33 18.25
C SER A 371 -16.99 21.10 19.01
N PRO A 372 -17.79 21.29 20.08
CA PRO A 372 -18.42 20.19 20.80
C PRO A 372 -19.44 19.41 19.96
N LYS A 373 -19.87 19.95 18.83
CA LYS A 373 -20.75 19.29 17.85
C LYS A 373 -20.05 18.24 17.01
N VAL A 374 -18.71 18.16 17.04
CA VAL A 374 -17.89 17.32 16.18
C VAL A 374 -17.29 16.15 16.94
N THR A 375 -17.60 14.93 16.49
CA THR A 375 -16.95 13.70 16.94
C THR A 375 -15.95 13.25 15.88
N GLN A 376 -14.65 13.27 16.23
CA GLN A 376 -13.60 12.73 15.37
C GLN A 376 -13.54 11.20 15.50
N ILE A 377 -13.57 10.50 14.37
CA ILE A 377 -13.52 9.05 14.29
C ILE A 377 -12.35 8.66 13.40
N CYS A 378 -11.34 8.03 14.01
CA CYS A 378 -10.18 7.51 13.28
C CYS A 378 -10.45 6.06 12.89
N ASP A 379 -11.01 5.84 11.69
CA ASP A 379 -11.35 4.51 11.17
C ASP A 379 -11.36 4.52 9.65
N ASP A 380 -11.27 3.33 9.06
CA ASP A 380 -11.56 3.13 7.64
C ASP A 380 -13.06 3.37 7.38
N ALA A 381 -13.38 4.19 6.40
CA ALA A 381 -14.76 4.58 6.12
C ALA A 381 -15.64 3.37 5.76
N ARG A 382 -15.10 2.41 4.97
CA ARG A 382 -15.84 1.19 4.60
C ARG A 382 -16.15 0.32 5.82
N HIS A 383 -15.17 0.21 6.75
CA HIS A 383 -15.38 -0.48 8.03
C HIS A 383 -16.39 0.25 8.91
N TYR A 384 -16.26 1.58 9.01
CA TYR A 384 -17.19 2.40 9.81
C TYR A 384 -18.65 2.24 9.35
N PHE A 385 -18.92 2.19 8.04
CA PHE A 385 -20.29 1.97 7.52
C PHE A 385 -20.87 0.63 8.00
N ASP A 386 -20.05 -0.39 8.18
CA ASP A 386 -20.52 -1.72 8.62
C ASP A 386 -20.84 -1.77 10.13
N VAL A 387 -20.13 -0.97 10.95
CA VAL A 387 -20.28 -1.00 12.41
C VAL A 387 -21.11 0.15 12.98
N CYS A 388 -21.40 1.17 12.17
CA CYS A 388 -22.10 2.37 12.62
C CYS A 388 -23.57 2.06 12.96
N PRO A 389 -24.03 2.32 14.20
CA PRO A 389 -25.42 2.11 14.60
C PRO A 389 -26.32 3.31 14.29
N LYS A 390 -25.74 4.46 13.90
CA LYS A 390 -26.45 5.73 13.72
C LYS A 390 -27.09 5.84 12.34
N LYS A 391 -28.05 6.76 12.23
CA LYS A 391 -28.68 7.20 10.99
C LYS A 391 -28.48 8.70 10.81
N TYR A 392 -28.27 9.12 9.58
CA TYR A 392 -27.88 10.49 9.23
C TYR A 392 -28.92 11.19 8.34
N ASP A 393 -29.05 12.49 8.51
CA ASP A 393 -29.81 13.36 7.58
C ASP A 393 -28.99 13.61 6.31
N LEU A 394 -27.64 13.67 6.45
CA LEU A 394 -26.75 13.92 5.35
C LEU A 394 -25.46 13.10 5.52
N VAL A 395 -25.08 12.41 4.47
CA VAL A 395 -23.75 11.79 4.34
C VAL A 395 -22.99 12.51 3.25
N VAL A 396 -21.87 13.14 3.60
CA VAL A 396 -20.98 13.86 2.69
C VAL A 396 -19.72 13.05 2.46
N PHE A 397 -19.45 12.71 1.22
CA PHE A 397 -18.12 12.26 0.82
C PHE A 397 -17.32 13.46 0.35
N GLY A 398 -16.26 13.79 1.10
CA GLY A 398 -15.26 14.74 0.67
C GLY A 398 -14.42 14.18 -0.48
N LEU A 399 -13.39 14.90 -0.87
CA LEU A 399 -12.43 14.41 -1.87
C LEU A 399 -11.49 13.36 -1.21
N LEU A 400 -11.93 12.10 -1.20
CA LEU A 400 -11.23 10.95 -0.60
C LEU A 400 -10.10 10.38 -1.45
N ASP A 401 -9.68 11.06 -2.48
CA ASP A 401 -8.69 10.64 -3.49
C ASP A 401 -7.30 10.40 -2.83
N SER A 402 -7.20 9.31 -2.09
CA SER A 402 -5.96 8.85 -1.50
C SER A 402 -5.14 8.09 -2.53
N GLN A 403 -3.99 8.62 -2.93
CA GLN A 403 -3.08 7.90 -3.82
C GLN A 403 -2.26 6.83 -3.08
N THR A 404 -2.60 6.52 -1.85
CA THR A 404 -1.89 5.55 -1.01
C THR A 404 -2.40 4.14 -1.29
N VAL A 405 -1.51 3.23 -1.67
CA VAL A 405 -1.83 1.82 -1.88
C VAL A 405 -1.95 1.10 -0.52
N MET A 406 -2.92 0.20 -0.41
CA MET A 406 -3.30 -0.48 0.83
C MET A 406 -2.20 -1.35 1.43
N GLY A 407 -1.39 -2.01 0.59
CA GLY A 407 -0.34 -2.92 1.02
C GLY A 407 0.90 -2.88 0.13
N MET A 408 1.98 -3.53 0.57
CA MET A 408 3.27 -3.51 -0.11
C MET A 408 3.30 -4.26 -1.44
N GLY A 409 2.38 -5.20 -1.64
CA GLY A 409 2.29 -6.00 -2.85
C GLY A 409 0.98 -5.84 -3.62
N SER A 410 0.08 -4.96 -3.17
CA SER A 410 -1.25 -4.78 -3.76
C SER A 410 -1.29 -3.55 -4.67
N SER A 411 -1.98 -3.68 -5.80
CA SER A 411 -2.33 -2.56 -6.68
C SER A 411 -3.56 -1.77 -6.19
N ILE A 412 -4.21 -2.24 -5.12
CA ILE A 412 -5.44 -1.65 -4.57
C ILE A 412 -5.09 -0.47 -3.67
N ARG A 413 -5.74 0.68 -3.90
CA ARG A 413 -5.61 1.86 -3.04
C ARG A 413 -6.51 1.76 -1.82
N VAL A 414 -6.15 2.47 -0.76
CA VAL A 414 -6.91 2.50 0.50
C VAL A 414 -8.35 2.95 0.31
N ASP A 415 -8.59 3.90 -0.61
CA ASP A 415 -9.90 4.46 -0.91
C ASP A 415 -10.75 3.60 -1.85
N ASN A 416 -10.19 2.62 -2.55
CA ASN A 416 -10.90 1.87 -3.59
C ASN A 416 -12.16 1.15 -3.06
N PHE A 417 -12.11 0.55 -1.89
CA PHE A 417 -13.26 -0.16 -1.31
C PHE A 417 -14.38 0.78 -0.82
N VAL A 418 -14.08 2.05 -0.62
CA VAL A 418 -15.09 3.06 -0.25
C VAL A 418 -16.05 3.34 -1.41
N TYR A 419 -15.55 3.19 -2.65
CA TYR A 419 -16.30 3.51 -3.87
C TYR A 419 -16.99 2.30 -4.53
N THR A 420 -17.08 1.16 -3.86
CA THR A 420 -17.74 -0.02 -4.41
C THR A 420 -19.27 0.04 -4.27
N GLU A 421 -19.94 -0.70 -5.12
CA GLU A 421 -21.40 -0.84 -5.10
C GLU A 421 -21.91 -1.30 -3.73
N GLN A 422 -21.23 -2.27 -3.10
CA GLN A 422 -21.56 -2.78 -1.77
C GLN A 422 -21.41 -1.70 -0.69
N SER A 423 -20.37 -0.87 -0.81
CA SER A 423 -20.14 0.27 0.07
C SER A 423 -21.30 1.28 -0.03
N PHE A 424 -21.67 1.66 -1.24
CA PHE A 424 -22.76 2.62 -1.45
C PHE A 424 -24.11 2.08 -0.99
N ARG A 425 -24.43 0.81 -1.19
CA ARG A 425 -25.63 0.18 -0.61
C ARG A 425 -25.66 0.31 0.91
N LYS A 426 -24.51 0.10 1.54
CA LYS A 426 -24.38 0.22 2.99
C LYS A 426 -24.60 1.66 3.45
N VAL A 427 -23.97 2.63 2.78
CA VAL A 427 -24.15 4.06 3.07
C VAL A 427 -25.62 4.48 2.94
N LEU A 428 -26.30 4.07 1.87
CA LEU A 428 -27.73 4.35 1.69
C LEU A 428 -28.58 3.78 2.84
N SER A 429 -28.16 2.65 3.40
CA SER A 429 -28.85 2.08 4.57
C SER A 429 -28.62 2.87 5.85
N LEU A 430 -27.60 3.76 5.94
CA LEU A 430 -27.37 4.65 7.07
C LEU A 430 -28.18 5.95 7.00
N LEU A 431 -28.94 6.18 5.95
CA LEU A 431 -29.79 7.36 5.84
C LEU A 431 -31.06 7.23 6.74
N LYS A 432 -31.47 8.35 7.28
CA LYS A 432 -32.84 8.54 7.77
C LYS A 432 -33.83 8.53 6.58
N PRO A 433 -35.13 8.40 6.81
CA PRO A 433 -36.11 8.32 5.72
C PRO A 433 -36.01 9.43 4.68
N ASP A 434 -35.66 10.65 5.11
CA ASP A 434 -35.47 11.81 4.24
C ASP A 434 -34.00 12.19 4.05
N GLY A 435 -33.08 11.29 4.40
CA GLY A 435 -31.66 11.54 4.32
C GLY A 435 -31.11 11.54 2.90
N ILE A 436 -30.00 12.23 2.70
CA ILE A 436 -29.34 12.38 1.39
C ILE A 436 -27.86 12.01 1.50
N VAL A 437 -27.35 11.32 0.49
CA VAL A 437 -25.91 11.16 0.22
C VAL A 437 -25.50 12.22 -0.79
N CYS A 438 -24.42 12.93 -0.49
CA CYS A 438 -23.75 13.83 -1.39
C CYS A 438 -22.29 13.37 -1.57
N LEU A 439 -21.96 12.87 -2.76
CA LEU A 439 -20.62 12.43 -3.09
C LEU A 439 -19.96 13.41 -4.06
N THR A 440 -18.88 14.04 -3.65
CA THR A 440 -18.07 14.91 -4.51
C THR A 440 -16.78 14.20 -4.92
N PHE A 441 -16.49 14.20 -6.21
CA PHE A 441 -15.30 13.56 -6.77
C PHE A 441 -14.62 14.43 -7.83
N GLY A 442 -13.32 14.66 -7.67
CA GLY A 442 -12.48 15.32 -8.68
C GLY A 442 -12.17 14.36 -9.81
N ALA A 443 -12.85 14.49 -10.95
CA ALA A 443 -12.65 13.63 -12.11
C ALA A 443 -12.14 14.47 -13.30
N PRO A 444 -10.83 14.50 -13.57
CA PRO A 444 -10.30 15.19 -14.75
C PRO A 444 -10.61 14.46 -16.05
N TYR A 445 -11.05 13.21 -15.99
CA TYR A 445 -11.50 12.42 -17.13
C TYR A 445 -12.97 12.03 -16.96
N ASP A 446 -13.78 12.22 -17.99
CA ASP A 446 -15.22 11.94 -17.92
C ASP A 446 -15.52 10.48 -17.59
N TRP A 447 -14.74 9.52 -18.08
CA TRP A 447 -14.92 8.09 -17.81
C TRP A 447 -14.85 7.74 -16.30
N LEU A 448 -14.13 8.53 -15.49
CA LEU A 448 -14.10 8.36 -14.02
C LEU A 448 -15.42 8.74 -13.38
N GLY A 449 -15.95 9.92 -13.76
CA GLY A 449 -17.25 10.38 -13.32
C GLY A 449 -18.38 9.43 -13.78
N GLU A 450 -18.32 8.97 -15.04
CA GLU A 450 -19.28 8.01 -15.60
C GLU A 450 -19.25 6.66 -14.87
N ARG A 451 -18.06 6.15 -14.50
CA ARG A 451 -17.92 4.91 -13.72
C ARG A 451 -18.56 5.05 -12.34
N LEU A 452 -18.31 6.15 -11.63
CA LEU A 452 -18.96 6.42 -10.35
C LEU A 452 -20.46 6.57 -10.48
N TYR A 453 -20.95 7.31 -11.50
CA TYR A 453 -22.35 7.40 -11.80
C TYR A 453 -23.02 6.02 -11.97
N CYS A 454 -22.41 5.16 -12.77
CA CYS A 454 -22.94 3.82 -13.01
C CYS A 454 -22.93 2.95 -11.74
N THR A 455 -21.87 3.05 -10.94
CA THR A 455 -21.77 2.31 -9.66
C THR A 455 -22.82 2.79 -8.65
N LEU A 456 -23.02 4.11 -8.54
CA LEU A 456 -24.04 4.71 -7.68
C LEU A 456 -25.45 4.34 -8.14
N LYS A 457 -25.72 4.40 -9.44
CA LYS A 457 -26.99 4.00 -10.04
C LYS A 457 -27.33 2.54 -9.75
N GLU A 458 -26.36 1.64 -9.89
CA GLU A 458 -26.54 0.21 -9.58
C GLU A 458 -26.78 -0.02 -8.09
N ALA A 459 -26.03 0.66 -7.23
CA ALA A 459 -26.18 0.55 -5.77
C ALA A 459 -27.54 1.03 -5.28
N ALA A 460 -28.04 2.13 -5.84
CA ALA A 460 -29.30 2.76 -5.44
C ALA A 460 -30.53 2.16 -6.15
N GLY A 461 -30.37 1.58 -7.36
CA GLY A 461 -31.46 1.14 -8.21
C GLY A 461 -32.15 2.28 -9.00
N TYR A 462 -31.62 3.50 -8.90
CA TYR A 462 -32.08 4.69 -9.65
C TYR A 462 -30.94 5.63 -9.96
N ALA A 463 -31.14 6.55 -10.92
CA ALA A 463 -30.07 7.47 -11.34
C ALA A 463 -29.85 8.58 -10.30
N PRO A 464 -28.61 8.87 -9.92
CA PRO A 464 -28.31 10.04 -9.09
C PRO A 464 -28.56 11.35 -9.86
N VAL A 465 -28.84 12.43 -9.14
CA VAL A 465 -28.81 13.79 -9.70
C VAL A 465 -27.34 14.23 -9.66
N VAL A 466 -26.85 14.80 -10.76
CA VAL A 466 -25.43 15.15 -10.93
C VAL A 466 -25.28 16.64 -11.15
N VAL A 467 -24.38 17.24 -10.36
CA VAL A 467 -23.95 18.63 -10.52
C VAL A 467 -22.47 18.62 -10.89
N ARG A 468 -22.08 19.45 -11.83
CA ARG A 468 -20.69 19.58 -12.29
C ARG A 468 -20.18 21.01 -12.11
N GLY A 469 -18.91 21.15 -11.76
CA GLY A 469 -18.21 22.43 -11.75
C GLY A 469 -17.68 22.79 -13.12
N HIS A 470 -17.70 24.09 -13.48
CA HIS A 470 -17.13 24.56 -14.75
C HIS A 470 -15.64 24.32 -14.81
N PRO A 471 -15.08 23.88 -15.97
CA PRO A 471 -13.63 23.64 -16.15
C PRO A 471 -12.74 24.86 -15.90
N SER A 472 -13.28 26.08 -16.07
CA SER A 472 -12.59 27.34 -15.81
C SER A 472 -12.46 27.72 -14.34
N SER A 473 -13.06 26.93 -13.44
CA SER A 473 -13.02 27.21 -12.02
C SER A 473 -11.66 26.79 -11.39
N PHE A 474 -11.37 27.34 -10.22
CA PHE A 474 -10.14 27.06 -9.46
C PHE A 474 -9.87 25.56 -9.31
N GLN A 475 -8.59 25.15 -9.32
CA GLN A 475 -8.21 23.76 -9.11
C GLN A 475 -8.89 23.17 -7.85
N GLY A 476 -9.62 22.07 -8.03
CA GLY A 476 -10.42 21.44 -6.98
C GLY A 476 -11.89 21.85 -6.95
N ALA A 477 -12.32 22.87 -7.69
CA ALA A 477 -13.74 23.22 -7.82
C ALA A 477 -14.44 22.47 -8.98
N HIS A 478 -13.71 22.04 -10.01
CA HIS A 478 -14.26 21.21 -11.08
C HIS A 478 -14.31 19.74 -10.65
N GLY A 479 -15.35 19.04 -11.07
CA GLY A 479 -15.59 17.63 -10.71
C GLY A 479 -17.07 17.34 -10.71
N TYR A 480 -17.42 16.14 -10.32
CA TYR A 480 -18.78 15.66 -10.22
C TYR A 480 -19.25 15.65 -8.78
N THR A 481 -20.49 16.07 -8.53
CA THR A 481 -21.17 15.92 -7.26
C THR A 481 -22.48 15.15 -7.50
N TYR A 482 -22.64 14.02 -6.84
CA TYR A 482 -23.78 13.10 -7.00
C TYR A 482 -24.67 13.18 -5.79
N PHE A 483 -25.98 13.26 -6.02
CA PHE A 483 -27.00 13.23 -4.97
C PHE A 483 -27.82 11.96 -5.07
N LEU A 484 -28.01 11.29 -3.93
CA LEU A 484 -28.82 10.09 -3.76
C LEU A 484 -29.65 10.23 -2.49
N GLY A 485 -30.90 9.74 -2.53
CA GLY A 485 -31.82 9.75 -1.42
C GLY A 485 -33.22 9.51 -1.92
N LYS A 486 -34.21 9.41 -1.00
CA LYS A 486 -35.56 9.13 -1.35
C LYS A 486 -36.15 10.20 -2.26
N ASP A 487 -35.90 11.48 -1.98
CA ASP A 487 -36.39 12.59 -2.81
C ASP A 487 -35.90 12.51 -4.26
N VAL A 488 -34.66 12.01 -4.47
CA VAL A 488 -34.08 11.76 -5.80
C VAL A 488 -34.81 10.59 -6.47
N GLN A 489 -35.07 9.52 -5.74
CA GLN A 489 -35.79 8.34 -6.21
C GLN A 489 -37.21 8.68 -6.64
N ASP A 490 -37.91 9.49 -5.82
CA ASP A 490 -39.29 9.88 -6.05
C ASP A 490 -39.43 11.03 -7.07
N GLY A 491 -38.31 11.58 -7.59
CA GLY A 491 -38.30 12.70 -8.54
C GLY A 491 -38.75 14.04 -7.94
N THR A 492 -38.75 14.15 -6.62
CA THR A 492 -39.17 15.37 -5.89
C THR A 492 -37.95 16.25 -5.52
N PHE A 493 -36.74 15.74 -5.70
CA PHE A 493 -35.49 16.46 -5.42
C PHE A 493 -35.37 17.69 -6.35
N LYS A 494 -35.27 18.88 -5.74
CA LYS A 494 -35.11 20.14 -6.48
C LYS A 494 -34.00 20.96 -5.80
N LEU A 495 -32.90 21.15 -6.48
CA LEU A 495 -31.89 22.10 -6.04
C LEU A 495 -32.39 23.54 -6.21
N PRO A 496 -32.03 24.45 -5.29
CA PRO A 496 -32.21 25.87 -5.52
C PRO A 496 -31.35 26.32 -6.72
N PRO A 497 -31.50 27.57 -7.21
CA PRO A 497 -30.64 28.10 -8.27
C PRO A 497 -29.19 27.87 -7.95
N LEU A 498 -28.48 27.20 -8.85
CA LEU A 498 -27.05 26.91 -8.69
C LEU A 498 -26.23 28.20 -8.88
N ALA A 499 -25.10 28.27 -8.19
CA ALA A 499 -24.11 29.31 -8.41
C ALA A 499 -23.56 29.25 -9.87
N PRO A 500 -23.10 30.38 -10.44
CA PRO A 500 -22.60 30.42 -11.83
C PRO A 500 -21.42 29.48 -12.10
N SER A 501 -20.71 29.02 -11.06
CA SER A 501 -19.61 28.05 -11.15
C SER A 501 -20.08 26.60 -11.31
N LEU A 502 -21.38 26.32 -11.19
CA LEU A 502 -21.98 24.98 -11.14
C LEU A 502 -23.13 24.84 -12.16
N TYR A 503 -23.32 23.63 -12.69
CA TYR A 503 -24.46 23.30 -13.56
C TYR A 503 -24.92 21.86 -13.38
N LEU A 504 -26.18 21.59 -13.72
CA LEU A 504 -26.73 20.23 -13.76
C LEU A 504 -26.16 19.50 -14.98
N GLU A 505 -25.62 18.30 -14.74
CA GLU A 505 -25.09 17.44 -15.80
C GLU A 505 -26.11 16.35 -16.14
N ASP A 506 -26.42 16.23 -17.43
CA ASP A 506 -27.26 15.13 -17.91
C ASP A 506 -26.42 13.89 -18.24
N MET A 507 -26.50 12.90 -17.37
CA MET A 507 -25.81 11.62 -17.51
C MET A 507 -26.67 10.52 -18.15
N SER A 508 -27.84 10.86 -18.73
CA SER A 508 -28.73 9.88 -19.36
C SER A 508 -28.13 9.17 -20.58
N HIS A 509 -27.19 9.82 -21.24
CA HIS A 509 -26.46 9.30 -22.38
C HIS A 509 -25.38 8.27 -22.04
N VAL A 510 -24.99 8.16 -20.75
CA VAL A 510 -23.89 7.29 -20.31
C VAL A 510 -24.29 5.83 -20.42
N LYS A 511 -23.49 5.08 -21.18
CA LYS A 511 -23.60 3.62 -21.26
C LYS A 511 -22.76 3.00 -20.14
N CYS A 512 -23.43 2.38 -19.19
CA CYS A 512 -22.76 1.75 -18.07
C CYS A 512 -21.96 0.52 -18.52
N GLY A 513 -20.66 0.59 -18.27
CA GLY A 513 -19.72 -0.52 -18.44
C GLY A 513 -19.55 -1.31 -17.13
N ARG A 514 -18.32 -1.72 -16.85
CA ARG A 514 -17.97 -2.43 -15.60
C ARG A 514 -18.07 -1.49 -14.40
N ILE A 515 -18.88 -1.86 -13.42
CA ILE A 515 -19.04 -1.13 -12.15
C ILE A 515 -17.99 -1.57 -11.13
N LEU A 516 -17.82 -0.76 -10.09
CA LEU A 516 -16.93 -1.05 -8.97
C LEU A 516 -17.62 -2.00 -7.98
N THR A 517 -16.95 -3.10 -7.67
CA THR A 517 -17.42 -4.09 -6.69
C THR A 517 -16.29 -4.42 -5.72
N ASP A 518 -16.60 -5.06 -4.59
CA ASP A 518 -15.58 -5.52 -3.63
C ASP A 518 -14.62 -6.55 -4.26
N ASP A 519 -15.03 -7.22 -5.34
CA ASP A 519 -14.14 -8.08 -6.13
C ASP A 519 -13.33 -7.32 -7.18
N TRP A 520 -13.84 -6.21 -7.66
CA TRP A 520 -13.18 -5.37 -8.67
C TRP A 520 -13.23 -3.89 -8.29
N PRO A 521 -12.42 -3.44 -7.32
CA PRO A 521 -12.48 -2.08 -6.79
C PRO A 521 -11.59 -1.06 -7.52
N TYR A 522 -11.24 -1.30 -8.78
CA TYR A 522 -10.24 -0.53 -9.52
C TYR A 522 -10.84 0.73 -10.17
N LEU A 523 -11.19 1.72 -9.34
CA LEU A 523 -11.78 2.99 -9.77
C LEU A 523 -10.94 3.69 -10.84
N TYR A 524 -9.64 3.74 -10.66
CA TYR A 524 -8.71 4.54 -11.45
C TYR A 524 -8.17 3.83 -12.70
N LEU A 525 -8.66 2.64 -13.02
CA LEU A 525 -8.23 1.88 -14.19
C LEU A 525 -9.04 2.31 -15.42
N ASN A 526 -8.38 2.85 -16.46
CA ASN A 526 -9.04 3.27 -17.70
C ASN A 526 -9.67 2.06 -18.41
N PRO A 527 -10.96 2.13 -18.83
CA PRO A 527 -11.63 1.04 -19.55
C PRO A 527 -11.09 0.81 -20.96
N GLU A 528 -10.47 1.80 -21.59
CA GLU A 528 -10.15 1.79 -23.04
C GLU A 528 -8.69 1.46 -23.36
N GLY A 529 -7.83 1.22 -22.39
CA GLY A 529 -6.42 1.12 -22.69
C GLY A 529 -5.61 0.11 -21.91
N ILE A 530 -4.56 -0.38 -22.56
CA ILE A 530 -3.44 -1.07 -21.91
C ILE A 530 -2.38 -0.03 -21.61
N ASP A 531 -1.96 0.05 -20.36
CA ASP A 531 -0.90 0.96 -19.91
C ASP A 531 0.46 0.49 -20.45
N ILE A 532 0.88 1.02 -21.58
CA ILE A 532 2.15 0.66 -22.22
C ILE A 532 3.35 0.97 -21.30
N PRO A 533 3.47 2.16 -20.67
CA PRO A 533 4.53 2.43 -19.70
C PRO A 533 4.56 1.45 -18.54
N TYR A 534 3.40 1.09 -18.01
CA TYR A 534 3.29 0.11 -16.95
C TYR A 534 3.81 -1.27 -17.39
N ILE A 535 3.39 -1.74 -18.58
CA ILE A 535 3.89 -2.99 -19.14
C ILE A 535 5.40 -2.93 -19.38
N ALA A 536 5.93 -1.79 -19.84
CA ALA A 536 7.37 -1.61 -20.03
C ALA A 536 8.13 -1.76 -18.70
N VAL A 537 7.63 -1.18 -17.60
CA VAL A 537 8.23 -1.32 -16.26
C VAL A 537 8.15 -2.78 -15.78
N VAL A 538 6.99 -3.44 -15.96
CA VAL A 538 6.85 -4.87 -15.60
C VAL A 538 7.84 -5.74 -16.38
N ILE A 539 7.98 -5.49 -17.68
CA ILE A 539 8.95 -6.21 -18.52
C ILE A 539 10.38 -5.91 -18.08
N GLU A 540 10.73 -4.66 -17.79
CA GLU A 540 12.05 -4.28 -17.28
C GLU A 540 12.38 -5.04 -16.00
N VAL A 541 11.50 -4.98 -15.00
CA VAL A 541 11.69 -5.66 -13.71
C VAL A 541 11.77 -7.18 -13.91
N LEU A 542 10.96 -7.76 -14.79
CA LEU A 542 11.00 -9.17 -15.11
C LEU A 542 12.33 -9.56 -15.77
N LEU A 543 12.81 -8.81 -16.76
CA LEU A 543 14.08 -9.06 -17.44
C LEU A 543 15.27 -8.93 -16.50
N LEU A 544 15.27 -7.91 -15.63
CA LEU A 544 16.30 -7.74 -14.59
C LEU A 544 16.28 -8.90 -13.59
N SER A 545 15.09 -9.33 -13.18
CA SER A 545 14.92 -10.48 -12.29
C SER A 545 15.44 -11.77 -12.93
N LEU A 546 15.09 -12.03 -14.20
CA LEU A 546 15.58 -13.19 -14.96
C LEU A 546 17.09 -13.14 -15.17
N TYR A 547 17.64 -11.97 -15.48
CA TYR A 547 19.09 -11.78 -15.62
C TYR A 547 19.82 -11.99 -14.30
N ALA A 548 19.36 -11.42 -13.21
CA ALA A 548 19.93 -11.61 -11.88
C ALA A 548 19.86 -13.08 -11.44
N GLY A 549 18.69 -13.73 -11.67
CA GLY A 549 18.45 -15.14 -11.34
C GLY A 549 19.00 -16.15 -12.34
N ARG A 550 19.63 -15.73 -13.47
CA ARG A 550 20.03 -16.65 -14.56
C ARG A 550 20.89 -17.81 -14.11
N LYS A 551 21.82 -17.60 -13.18
CA LYS A 551 22.67 -18.69 -12.65
C LYS A 551 21.87 -19.71 -11.83
N LEU A 552 20.85 -19.25 -11.14
CA LEU A 552 19.92 -20.09 -10.38
C LEU A 552 19.04 -20.91 -11.33
N LEU A 553 18.45 -20.24 -12.32
CA LEU A 553 17.45 -20.82 -13.24
C LEU A 553 18.08 -21.74 -14.30
N LEU A 554 19.27 -21.39 -14.84
CA LEU A 554 19.98 -22.17 -15.86
C LEU A 554 20.77 -23.35 -15.26
N ALA A 555 21.05 -23.35 -13.95
CA ALA A 555 21.66 -24.51 -13.32
C ALA A 555 20.68 -25.70 -13.32
N PRO A 556 21.18 -26.95 -13.48
CA PRO A 556 20.30 -28.12 -13.44
C PRO A 556 19.42 -28.10 -12.20
N ALA A 557 18.13 -27.94 -12.41
CA ALA A 557 17.13 -27.89 -11.36
C ALA A 557 16.35 -29.20 -11.37
N ASP A 558 16.25 -29.83 -10.20
CA ASP A 558 15.43 -31.02 -10.00
C ASP A 558 13.92 -30.64 -9.92
N ALA A 559 13.07 -31.63 -10.02
CA ALA A 559 11.62 -31.42 -9.96
C ALA A 559 11.20 -30.78 -8.62
N ARG A 560 11.95 -30.99 -7.54
CA ARG A 560 11.68 -30.42 -6.23
C ARG A 560 11.99 -28.93 -6.16
N SER A 561 13.02 -28.44 -6.84
CA SER A 561 13.29 -27.00 -6.98
C SER A 561 12.16 -26.27 -7.72
N TRP A 562 11.64 -26.87 -8.81
CA TRP A 562 10.49 -26.33 -9.53
C TRP A 562 9.19 -26.41 -8.71
N GLN A 563 9.01 -27.47 -7.91
CA GLN A 563 7.90 -27.53 -6.95
C GLN A 563 7.91 -26.30 -6.04
N LEU A 564 9.05 -25.95 -5.44
CA LEU A 564 9.17 -24.80 -4.55
C LEU A 564 8.99 -23.47 -5.26
N PHE A 565 9.42 -23.36 -6.53
CA PHE A 565 9.14 -22.19 -7.36
C PHE A 565 7.64 -21.95 -7.53
N PHE A 566 6.90 -22.97 -7.96
CA PHE A 566 5.44 -22.85 -8.11
C PHE A 566 4.73 -22.60 -6.79
N GLN A 567 5.21 -23.18 -5.69
CA GLN A 567 4.69 -22.91 -4.35
C GLN A 567 4.91 -21.45 -3.94
N GLY A 568 6.09 -20.88 -4.21
CA GLY A 568 6.37 -19.48 -3.93
C GLY A 568 5.46 -18.52 -4.71
N ALA A 569 5.26 -18.80 -6.00
CA ALA A 569 4.37 -18.00 -6.85
C ALA A 569 2.90 -18.07 -6.37
N ALA A 570 2.40 -19.25 -6.07
CA ALA A 570 1.05 -19.44 -5.59
C ALA A 570 0.84 -18.84 -4.20
N PHE A 571 1.83 -19.01 -3.32
CA PHE A 571 1.77 -18.47 -1.95
C PHE A 571 1.66 -16.95 -1.93
N MET A 572 2.44 -16.26 -2.78
CA MET A 572 2.39 -14.81 -2.91
C MET A 572 1.00 -14.31 -3.32
N LEU A 573 0.34 -14.99 -4.27
CA LEU A 573 -1.02 -14.66 -4.68
C LEU A 573 -2.03 -14.84 -3.54
N LEU A 574 -1.88 -15.91 -2.72
CA LEU A 574 -2.75 -16.14 -1.57
C LEU A 574 -2.55 -15.08 -0.48
N GLU A 575 -1.32 -14.66 -0.23
CA GLU A 575 -1.01 -13.60 0.74
C GLU A 575 -1.66 -12.27 0.34
N LEU A 576 -1.52 -11.87 -0.92
CA LEU A 576 -2.09 -10.62 -1.44
C LEU A 576 -3.64 -10.66 -1.45
N GLN A 577 -4.22 -11.79 -1.82
CA GLN A 577 -5.67 -12.00 -1.75
C GLN A 577 -6.16 -11.98 -0.29
N ALA A 578 -5.40 -12.55 0.66
CA ALA A 578 -5.75 -12.53 2.08
C ALA A 578 -5.73 -11.09 2.64
N ILE A 579 -4.72 -10.28 2.29
CA ILE A 579 -4.65 -8.87 2.68
C ILE A 579 -5.90 -8.13 2.18
N SER A 580 -6.24 -8.26 0.91
CA SER A 580 -7.39 -7.58 0.29
C SER A 580 -8.71 -8.01 0.92
N ARG A 581 -8.87 -9.31 1.18
CA ARG A 581 -10.09 -9.89 1.75
C ARG A 581 -10.29 -9.52 3.22
N LEU A 582 -9.22 -9.53 4.02
CA LEU A 582 -9.30 -9.17 5.42
C LEU A 582 -9.37 -7.65 5.64
N ALA A 583 -8.92 -6.85 4.68
CA ALA A 583 -9.16 -5.42 4.67
C ALA A 583 -10.66 -5.07 4.55
N LEU A 584 -11.45 -5.83 3.80
CA LEU A 584 -12.92 -5.68 3.76
C LEU A 584 -13.59 -6.00 5.11
N VAL A 585 -12.95 -6.84 5.94
CA VAL A 585 -13.51 -7.30 7.22
C VAL A 585 -13.14 -6.38 8.38
N PHE A 586 -11.89 -5.90 8.40
CA PHE A 586 -11.30 -5.15 9.52
C PHE A 586 -10.92 -3.71 9.16
N GLY A 587 -11.24 -3.27 7.94
CA GLY A 587 -10.82 -1.99 7.38
C GLY A 587 -9.45 -2.06 6.69
N ALA A 588 -9.26 -1.21 5.70
CA ALA A 588 -8.00 -1.09 4.93
C ALA A 588 -6.92 -0.32 5.72
N THR A 589 -6.78 -0.59 7.01
CA THR A 589 -5.84 0.11 7.89
C THR A 589 -4.45 -0.51 7.83
N TRP A 590 -3.42 0.30 8.12
CA TRP A 590 -2.05 -0.18 8.27
C TRP A 590 -1.93 -1.27 9.36
N LEU A 591 -2.74 -1.17 10.41
CA LEU A 591 -2.78 -2.15 11.50
C LEU A 591 -3.32 -3.49 11.00
N THR A 592 -4.41 -3.48 10.23
CA THR A 592 -4.97 -4.68 9.60
C THR A 592 -3.94 -5.36 8.71
N THR A 593 -3.28 -4.60 7.83
CA THR A 593 -2.22 -5.12 6.96
C THR A 593 -1.07 -5.75 7.77
N SER A 594 -0.62 -5.09 8.84
CA SER A 594 0.43 -5.62 9.72
C SER A 594 0.00 -6.90 10.43
N ILE A 595 -1.25 -6.96 10.92
CA ILE A 595 -1.81 -8.16 11.57
C ILE A 595 -1.91 -9.31 10.58
N VAL A 596 -2.34 -9.06 9.34
CA VAL A 596 -2.47 -10.09 8.31
C VAL A 596 -1.09 -10.65 7.94
N ILE A 597 -0.10 -9.80 7.67
CA ILE A 597 1.28 -10.24 7.36
C ILE A 597 1.84 -11.10 8.51
N ASN A 598 1.72 -10.64 9.75
CA ASN A 598 2.20 -11.41 10.90
C ASN A 598 1.37 -12.68 11.12
N GLY A 599 0.08 -12.67 10.82
CA GLY A 599 -0.79 -13.85 10.82
C GLY A 599 -0.36 -14.91 9.82
N VAL A 600 -0.02 -14.50 8.59
CA VAL A 600 0.53 -15.38 7.55
C VAL A 600 1.85 -16.00 8.00
N LEU A 601 2.79 -15.19 8.52
CA LEU A 601 4.06 -15.69 9.05
C LEU A 601 3.87 -16.65 10.23
N LEU A 602 2.90 -16.39 11.09
CA LEU A 602 2.53 -17.28 12.20
C LEU A 602 1.96 -18.62 11.70
N MET A 603 1.13 -18.61 10.63
CA MET A 603 0.65 -19.85 10.00
C MET A 603 1.80 -20.68 9.44
N ILE A 604 2.79 -20.03 8.81
CA ILE A 604 4.01 -20.70 8.33
C ILE A 604 4.78 -21.31 9.50
N LEU A 605 4.96 -20.58 10.58
CA LEU A 605 5.66 -21.06 11.79
C LEU A 605 4.93 -22.24 12.41
N MET A 606 3.61 -22.19 12.49
CA MET A 606 2.77 -23.28 12.99
C MET A 606 2.88 -24.51 12.07
N ALA A 607 2.84 -24.34 10.75
CA ALA A 607 3.05 -25.41 9.79
C ALA A 607 4.42 -26.09 9.99
N ASN A 608 5.48 -25.31 10.16
CA ASN A 608 6.81 -25.84 10.45
C ASN A 608 6.85 -26.66 11.75
N PHE A 609 6.23 -26.15 12.82
CA PHE A 609 6.15 -26.86 14.10
C PHE A 609 5.40 -28.19 13.96
N ILE A 610 4.26 -28.21 13.26
CA ILE A 610 3.48 -29.42 12.99
C ILE A 610 4.34 -30.43 12.22
N VAL A 611 5.05 -29.99 11.16
CA VAL A 611 5.92 -30.89 10.39
C VAL A 611 7.11 -31.39 11.22
N MET A 612 7.74 -30.56 12.04
CA MET A 612 8.82 -31.03 12.92
C MET A 612 8.34 -32.09 13.93
N ARG A 613 7.10 -31.97 14.42
CA ARG A 613 6.55 -32.90 15.43
C ARG A 613 6.01 -34.21 14.83
N PHE A 614 5.43 -34.15 13.61
CA PHE A 614 4.70 -35.25 12.98
C PHE A 614 5.25 -35.65 11.62
N LYS A 615 6.56 -35.44 11.39
CA LYS A 615 7.21 -35.59 10.07
C LYS A 615 6.89 -36.90 9.39
N ALA A 616 7.14 -38.06 10.06
CA ALA A 616 6.98 -39.37 9.47
C ALA A 616 5.52 -39.68 9.06
N GLN A 617 4.57 -39.20 9.85
CA GLN A 617 3.13 -39.38 9.56
C GLN A 617 2.70 -38.52 8.37
N LEU A 618 3.15 -37.26 8.31
CA LEU A 618 2.82 -36.35 7.22
C LEU A 618 3.48 -36.75 5.91
N GLU A 619 4.72 -37.20 5.91
CA GLU A 619 5.40 -37.72 4.72
C GLU A 619 4.71 -38.97 4.16
N SER A 620 4.21 -39.88 5.02
CA SER A 620 3.44 -41.05 4.57
C SER A 620 2.08 -40.70 4.00
N HIS A 621 1.48 -39.60 4.44
CA HIS A 621 0.15 -39.13 4.02
C HIS A 621 0.20 -37.84 3.16
N GLU A 622 1.31 -37.53 2.53
CA GLU A 622 1.54 -36.28 1.82
C GLU A 622 0.47 -35.98 0.74
N ARG A 623 -0.06 -37.00 0.06
CA ARG A 623 -1.15 -36.82 -0.92
C ARG A 623 -2.45 -36.30 -0.29
N TYR A 624 -2.74 -36.67 0.97
CA TYR A 624 -3.90 -36.14 1.68
C TYR A 624 -3.69 -34.68 2.10
N VAL A 625 -2.46 -34.27 2.40
CA VAL A 625 -2.14 -32.86 2.69
C VAL A 625 -2.35 -32.02 1.43
N TRP A 626 -1.94 -32.51 0.25
CA TRP A 626 -2.25 -31.87 -1.04
C TRP A 626 -3.75 -31.76 -1.30
N PHE A 627 -4.50 -32.85 -1.08
CA PHE A 627 -5.95 -32.84 -1.23
C PHE A 627 -6.61 -31.80 -0.29
N MET A 628 -6.19 -31.77 0.97
CA MET A 628 -6.66 -30.80 1.95
C MET A 628 -6.39 -29.34 1.50
N LEU A 629 -5.21 -29.06 0.95
CA LEU A 629 -4.92 -27.73 0.40
C LEU A 629 -5.91 -27.35 -0.72
N PHE A 630 -6.16 -28.24 -1.68
CA PHE A 630 -7.11 -27.95 -2.75
C PHE A 630 -8.53 -27.73 -2.23
N VAL A 631 -8.96 -28.49 -1.23
CA VAL A 631 -10.25 -28.27 -0.56
C VAL A 631 -10.29 -26.88 0.08
N PHE A 632 -9.25 -26.46 0.79
CA PHE A 632 -9.19 -25.13 1.42
C PHE A 632 -9.18 -24.01 0.38
N LEU A 633 -8.49 -24.18 -0.74
CA LEU A 633 -8.50 -23.22 -1.83
C LEU A 633 -9.90 -23.07 -2.45
N LEU A 634 -10.58 -24.19 -2.69
CA LEU A 634 -11.96 -24.18 -3.21
C LEU A 634 -12.93 -23.55 -2.20
N LEU A 635 -12.81 -23.86 -0.91
CA LEU A 635 -13.61 -23.23 0.12
C LEU A 635 -13.37 -21.71 0.15
N SER A 636 -12.11 -21.27 0.07
CA SER A 636 -11.78 -19.85 0.01
C SER A 636 -12.35 -19.17 -1.22
N TYR A 637 -12.43 -19.84 -2.36
CA TYR A 637 -12.99 -19.29 -3.59
C TYR A 637 -14.52 -19.20 -3.55
N PHE A 638 -15.20 -20.27 -3.10
CA PHE A 638 -16.66 -20.37 -3.15
C PHE A 638 -17.39 -19.71 -1.99
N ILE A 639 -16.71 -19.36 -0.88
CA ILE A 639 -17.33 -18.68 0.27
C ILE A 639 -17.16 -17.17 0.14
N PRO A 640 -18.22 -16.44 -0.27
CA PRO A 640 -18.14 -14.99 -0.44
C PRO A 640 -18.09 -14.29 0.92
N THR A 641 -17.15 -13.35 1.09
CA THR A 641 -16.98 -12.59 2.35
C THR A 641 -18.25 -11.85 2.76
N GLY A 642 -18.88 -11.15 1.84
CA GLY A 642 -20.10 -10.39 2.10
C GLY A 642 -21.25 -11.26 2.58
N THR A 643 -21.50 -12.41 1.95
CA THR A 643 -22.59 -13.33 2.33
C THR A 643 -22.40 -13.87 3.76
N VAL A 644 -21.16 -14.22 4.13
CA VAL A 644 -20.86 -14.68 5.49
C VAL A 644 -21.09 -13.58 6.51
N LEU A 645 -20.63 -12.37 6.26
CA LEU A 645 -20.83 -11.25 7.18
C LEU A 645 -22.31 -10.91 7.34
N HIS A 646 -23.11 -10.95 6.27
CA HIS A 646 -24.55 -10.69 6.33
C HIS A 646 -25.33 -11.81 7.02
N ALA A 647 -24.90 -13.07 6.88
CA ALA A 647 -25.60 -14.22 7.49
C ALA A 647 -25.61 -14.20 9.03
N PHE A 648 -24.61 -13.53 9.64
CA PHE A 648 -24.49 -13.47 11.10
C PHE A 648 -25.03 -12.16 11.71
N GLY A 649 -25.58 -11.25 10.94
CA GLY A 649 -26.35 -10.07 11.37
C GLY A 649 -25.77 -9.33 12.58
N SER A 650 -26.42 -9.46 13.76
CA SER A 650 -25.98 -8.85 15.02
C SER A 650 -24.68 -9.46 15.61
N GLU A 651 -24.36 -10.70 15.24
CA GLU A 651 -23.13 -11.40 15.69
C GLU A 651 -21.98 -11.22 14.68
N VAL A 652 -21.73 -10.00 14.28
CA VAL A 652 -20.75 -9.62 13.23
C VAL A 652 -19.35 -10.22 13.51
N TRP A 653 -18.94 -10.33 14.77
CA TRP A 653 -17.64 -10.86 15.13
C TRP A 653 -17.48 -12.36 14.79
N ILE A 654 -18.58 -13.15 14.83
CA ILE A 654 -18.56 -14.58 14.41
C ILE A 654 -18.31 -14.65 12.89
N GLY A 655 -19.04 -13.84 12.11
CA GLY A 655 -18.84 -13.75 10.67
C GLY A 655 -17.40 -13.38 10.32
N ARG A 656 -16.83 -12.38 11.00
CA ARG A 656 -15.42 -11.96 10.82
C ARG A 656 -14.44 -13.08 11.14
N LEU A 657 -14.66 -13.82 12.24
CA LEU A 657 -13.82 -14.97 12.61
C LEU A 657 -13.86 -16.06 11.53
N ILE A 658 -15.06 -16.41 11.02
CA ILE A 658 -15.22 -17.43 9.98
C ILE A 658 -14.49 -17.00 8.71
N VAL A 659 -14.67 -15.75 8.26
CA VAL A 659 -13.96 -15.25 7.06
C VAL A 659 -12.45 -15.30 7.26
N THR A 660 -11.95 -14.91 8.44
CA THR A 660 -10.52 -14.96 8.77
C THR A 660 -9.98 -16.39 8.70
N VAL A 661 -10.68 -17.35 9.31
CA VAL A 661 -10.27 -18.76 9.30
C VAL A 661 -10.28 -19.30 7.86
N VAL A 662 -11.35 -19.10 7.10
CA VAL A 662 -11.47 -19.56 5.71
C VAL A 662 -10.37 -18.97 4.83
N THR A 663 -9.99 -17.72 5.06
CA THR A 663 -8.93 -17.04 4.31
C THR A 663 -7.53 -17.56 4.66
N LEU A 664 -7.28 -17.90 5.94
CA LEU A 664 -5.96 -18.35 6.40
C LEU A 664 -5.73 -19.86 6.27
N LEU A 665 -6.77 -20.68 6.17
CA LEU A 665 -6.62 -22.14 6.02
C LEU A 665 -5.79 -22.56 4.79
N PRO A 666 -5.96 -21.98 3.58
CA PRO A 666 -5.12 -22.29 2.42
C PRO A 666 -3.64 -21.99 2.70
N ILE A 667 -3.34 -20.90 3.44
CA ILE A 667 -1.98 -20.50 3.81
C ILE A 667 -1.33 -21.54 4.73
N LEU A 668 -2.09 -22.06 5.71
CA LEU A 668 -1.61 -23.13 6.57
C LEU A 668 -1.34 -24.41 5.77
N GLY A 669 -2.26 -24.82 4.88
CA GLY A 669 -2.09 -25.97 4.00
C GLY A 669 -0.86 -25.85 3.09
N ALA A 670 -0.67 -24.67 2.50
CA ALA A 670 0.49 -24.34 1.69
C ALA A 670 1.80 -24.41 2.50
N GLY A 671 1.79 -23.88 3.71
CA GLY A 671 2.92 -23.94 4.66
C GLY A 671 3.30 -25.36 5.03
N LEU A 672 2.31 -26.25 5.25
CA LEU A 672 2.56 -27.67 5.54
C LEU A 672 3.27 -28.36 4.37
N ILE A 673 2.78 -28.19 3.15
CA ILE A 673 3.38 -28.78 1.96
C ILE A 673 4.78 -28.23 1.71
N PHE A 674 4.97 -26.93 1.87
CA PHE A 674 6.28 -26.30 1.78
C PHE A 674 7.26 -26.90 2.82
N ALA A 675 6.86 -26.98 4.09
CA ALA A 675 7.70 -27.50 5.17
C ALA A 675 8.08 -28.98 4.97
N ILE A 676 7.14 -29.81 4.49
CA ILE A 676 7.41 -31.21 4.14
C ILE A 676 8.45 -31.26 3.02
N ALA A 677 8.24 -30.53 1.91
CA ALA A 677 9.16 -30.51 0.79
C ALA A 677 10.56 -30.00 1.19
N PHE A 678 10.60 -28.95 2.00
CA PHE A 678 11.83 -28.29 2.45
C PHE A 678 12.63 -29.13 3.45
N SER A 679 11.96 -29.95 4.27
CA SER A 679 12.60 -30.81 5.27
C SER A 679 13.58 -31.84 4.73
N GLY A 680 13.42 -32.26 3.46
CA GLY A 680 14.24 -33.27 2.80
C GLY A 680 15.33 -32.70 1.88
N ILE A 681 15.57 -31.39 1.86
CA ILE A 681 16.50 -30.75 0.92
C ILE A 681 17.88 -30.55 1.55
N GLN A 682 18.95 -30.96 0.83
CA GLN A 682 20.33 -30.78 1.28
C GLN A 682 20.85 -29.35 1.08
N LEU A 683 20.48 -28.71 -0.05
CA LEU A 683 20.88 -27.34 -0.39
C LEU A 683 19.72 -26.35 -0.10
N SER A 684 19.41 -26.17 1.17
CA SER A 684 18.26 -25.38 1.63
C SER A 684 18.28 -23.92 1.16
N ALA A 685 19.44 -23.29 1.09
CA ALA A 685 19.56 -21.92 0.61
C ALA A 685 19.20 -21.76 -0.87
N ARG A 686 19.58 -22.71 -1.74
CA ARG A 686 19.21 -22.71 -3.15
C ARG A 686 17.71 -22.95 -3.34
N ALA A 687 17.16 -23.84 -2.57
CA ALA A 687 15.74 -24.15 -2.57
C ALA A 687 14.88 -22.93 -2.21
N LEU A 688 15.28 -22.17 -1.17
CA LEU A 688 14.65 -20.88 -0.82
C LEU A 688 14.83 -19.85 -1.94
N GLY A 689 15.99 -19.83 -2.62
CA GLY A 689 16.19 -18.99 -3.80
C GLY A 689 15.15 -19.24 -4.89
N PHE A 690 14.86 -20.52 -5.22
CA PHE A 690 13.80 -20.87 -6.17
C PHE A 690 12.40 -20.43 -5.69
N ASN A 691 12.10 -20.62 -4.42
CA ASN A 691 10.83 -20.21 -3.83
C ASN A 691 10.63 -18.69 -3.89
N LEU A 692 11.63 -17.91 -3.50
CA LEU A 692 11.58 -16.44 -3.57
C LEU A 692 11.47 -15.94 -5.03
N PHE A 693 12.14 -16.62 -5.97
CA PHE A 693 11.99 -16.28 -7.37
C PHE A 693 10.58 -16.59 -7.89
N GLY A 694 9.97 -17.67 -7.41
CA GLY A 694 8.56 -17.96 -7.63
C GLY A 694 7.66 -16.83 -7.08
N ALA A 695 7.92 -16.36 -5.85
CA ALA A 695 7.17 -15.27 -5.24
C ALA A 695 7.23 -13.98 -6.07
N VAL A 696 8.36 -13.69 -6.72
CA VAL A 696 8.48 -12.57 -7.68
C VAL A 696 7.49 -12.71 -8.84
N ILE A 697 7.38 -13.90 -9.41
CA ILE A 697 6.40 -14.16 -10.49
C ILE A 697 4.98 -14.05 -9.97
N GLY A 698 4.69 -14.54 -8.77
CA GLY A 698 3.39 -14.38 -8.10
C GLY A 698 3.02 -12.91 -7.90
N ALA A 699 3.96 -12.08 -7.44
CA ALA A 699 3.76 -10.64 -7.28
C ALA A 699 3.48 -9.92 -8.62
N MET A 700 4.09 -10.39 -9.73
CA MET A 700 3.77 -9.85 -11.06
C MET A 700 2.39 -10.32 -11.55
N LEU A 701 1.99 -11.55 -11.23
CA LEU A 701 0.68 -12.09 -11.61
C LEU A 701 -0.47 -11.44 -10.84
N GLU A 702 -0.22 -10.82 -9.67
CA GLU A 702 -1.24 -10.07 -8.92
C GLU A 702 -1.92 -9.01 -9.78
N TYR A 703 -1.17 -8.33 -10.64
CA TYR A 703 -1.72 -7.31 -11.53
C TYR A 703 -2.79 -7.82 -12.52
N SER A 704 -2.90 -9.13 -12.71
CA SER A 704 -4.01 -9.71 -13.47
C SER A 704 -5.37 -9.43 -12.82
N SER A 705 -5.41 -9.17 -11.49
CA SER A 705 -6.62 -8.82 -10.76
C SER A 705 -7.26 -7.53 -11.27
N ASN A 706 -6.49 -6.60 -11.84
CA ASN A 706 -7.00 -5.39 -12.49
C ASN A 706 -8.01 -5.71 -13.59
N TYR A 707 -7.86 -6.85 -14.25
CA TYR A 707 -8.74 -7.29 -15.33
C TYR A 707 -9.72 -8.37 -14.89
N THR A 708 -9.30 -9.29 -14.04
CA THR A 708 -10.07 -10.49 -13.68
C THR A 708 -10.84 -10.36 -12.37
N GLY A 709 -10.41 -9.48 -11.47
CA GLY A 709 -10.89 -9.36 -10.10
C GLY A 709 -10.00 -10.07 -9.08
N ILE A 710 -10.19 -9.74 -7.80
CA ILE A 710 -9.36 -10.24 -6.69
C ILE A 710 -9.56 -11.74 -6.46
N ASN A 711 -10.79 -12.23 -6.57
CA ASN A 711 -11.10 -13.64 -6.37
C ASN A 711 -10.44 -14.56 -7.42
N ALA A 712 -10.17 -14.06 -8.63
CA ALA A 712 -9.48 -14.80 -9.67
C ALA A 712 -8.03 -15.14 -9.30
N LEU A 713 -7.40 -14.42 -8.37
CA LEU A 713 -6.07 -14.75 -7.85
C LEU A 713 -6.03 -16.14 -7.21
N VAL A 714 -7.14 -16.58 -6.58
CA VAL A 714 -7.23 -17.93 -6.02
C VAL A 714 -7.20 -18.98 -7.12
N LEU A 715 -7.85 -18.73 -8.27
CA LEU A 715 -7.82 -19.66 -9.42
C LEU A 715 -6.42 -19.76 -10.01
N LEU A 716 -5.70 -18.64 -10.10
CA LEU A 716 -4.29 -18.64 -10.51
C LEU A 716 -3.41 -19.41 -9.51
N ALA A 717 -3.64 -19.22 -8.21
CA ALA A 717 -2.94 -19.96 -7.17
C ALA A 717 -3.21 -21.45 -7.27
N ILE A 718 -4.47 -21.88 -7.54
CA ILE A 718 -4.82 -23.29 -7.79
C ILE A 718 -4.04 -23.84 -9.00
N ALA A 719 -3.99 -23.10 -10.11
CA ALA A 719 -3.24 -23.53 -11.31
C ALA A 719 -1.74 -23.71 -11.00
N LEU A 720 -1.14 -22.79 -10.24
CA LEU A 720 0.26 -22.90 -9.81
C LEU A 720 0.48 -24.08 -8.85
N TYR A 721 -0.45 -24.34 -7.90
CA TYR A 721 -0.36 -25.52 -7.04
C TYR A 721 -0.55 -26.83 -7.79
N ILE A 722 -1.34 -26.87 -8.86
CA ILE A 722 -1.41 -28.03 -9.77
C ILE A 722 -0.04 -28.26 -10.42
N GLY A 723 0.64 -27.18 -10.87
CA GLY A 723 2.01 -27.26 -11.38
C GLY A 723 3.00 -27.77 -10.33
N ALA A 724 2.89 -27.29 -9.10
CA ALA A 724 3.70 -27.78 -7.97
C ALA A 724 3.44 -29.26 -7.66
N PHE A 725 2.18 -29.71 -7.70
CA PHE A 725 1.79 -31.10 -7.49
C PHE A 725 2.33 -32.01 -8.60
N ALA A 726 2.30 -31.56 -9.86
CA ALA A 726 2.90 -32.29 -10.97
C ALA A 726 4.42 -32.46 -10.80
N CYS A 727 5.11 -31.43 -10.31
CA CYS A 727 6.54 -31.54 -9.98
C CYS A 727 6.80 -32.50 -8.80
N PHE A 728 5.96 -32.46 -7.78
CA PHE A 728 6.02 -33.41 -6.65
C PHE A 728 5.87 -34.85 -7.10
N THR A 729 4.88 -35.17 -7.93
CA THR A 729 4.65 -36.56 -8.44
C THR A 729 5.84 -37.06 -9.26
N ARG A 730 6.44 -36.19 -10.09
CA ARG A 730 7.67 -36.51 -10.84
C ARG A 730 8.88 -36.74 -9.95
N ALA A 731 9.03 -35.96 -8.88
CA ALA A 731 10.13 -36.14 -7.92
C ALA A 731 10.00 -37.50 -7.23
N LYS A 732 8.79 -37.89 -6.82
CA LYS A 732 8.52 -39.14 -6.10
C LYS A 732 8.60 -40.41 -7.00
N SER A 733 8.41 -40.28 -8.32
CA SER A 733 8.58 -41.39 -9.26
C SER A 733 10.03 -41.72 -9.62
N ARG A 734 10.99 -40.85 -9.26
CA ARG A 734 12.43 -41.01 -9.50
C ARG A 734 13.21 -41.44 -8.25
N THR A 735 12.60 -41.37 -7.06
CA THR A 735 13.08 -41.97 -5.81
C THR A 735 12.47 -43.36 -5.60
#